data_91b055392d4dc5e7504adc69eae00582
#
_entry.id   91b055392d4dc5e7504adc69eae00582
#
_cell.length_a   1.000
_cell.length_b   1.000
_cell.length_c   1.000
_cell.angle_alpha   90.00
_cell.angle_beta   90.00
_cell.angle_gamma   90.00
#
_symmetry.space_group_name_H-M   'P 1'
#
loop_
_entity.id
_entity.type
_entity.pdbx_description
1 polymer ?
#
loop_
_entity_poly.entity_id
_entity_poly.type
_entity_poly.pdbx_seq_one_letter_code
_entity_poly.pdbx_strand_id
1 'polypeptide(L)'
;MLSGSELEQVKSSLFAGHYNLLLGSGISLDSTNGAGHKLKSAGTLAEELIELKGLRPNTPLSRATMMLNENEIEKYVTKPYSSCRAGATVKLITSFVWKTAFTFNIDDALEAAYETTQHPRQNLDSVNYDEHYRTSKDKSQLLAIHLHGFTRQREKGYVFSSTEYARVTRENNSWMHILSELIASEPFIISGTSLNEPDLEYYLAGRTEATARTNRGPSILVEPFPDQLTELLCKRHGLTLVKATLADFFEWLIATIGRAPSVSELTVPSVQGIFSSRVTPEQKIIFFSDFEFVKKTTCNSEGEISPFHFGKAPRWSDLESLCDIPTDDELRLGATVRNWLTSKENQPKGLCLIAEPGAGKTTILRRTAYELCKEGVTVFSLSPNAAIDADNVVGVLSEINTPVVIVIDGLGTHAASLRSVISNLKNKAPVVFICADRDYRRNHIDRIIGDLNINFLPVSSWTQARYELLIEKLFKLGLLAQYDSVHYPKKYASKLVGDSVAIATCRALNNFKPIESIVRSVWNDASADDRRSYTVAALGEHCCEGGIFYPILEKAHPNNALKNQLNNACPLPLAYAEDSDYVYPLHPVIADKLIQMLAREKPEWLHDIFCTLANALAPHVNRKTTIARTPESRLASRLFSSENVVRPLLGHFADSFYEKSHTAWKWNPRYWEQRALLTQSTNIDLAIQYARHAVAIEEHPFPWTTLASLLVKKLDNMENGHASIFDEVIDLLQKIVRHERSSRSWRPTPHPYTVLYHAVSIFLKTNGKLAPRVLEWLTQQIEYCKDTFSRDKGLAAEILKIENILQLQ
;
A
#
# COMPACT_ATOMS: atom_id res chain seq x y z
N MET A 1 -17.32 -32.48 -5.42
CA MET A 1 -15.94 -32.08 -5.17
C MET A 1 -15.35 -31.48 -6.43
N LEU A 2 -14.29 -30.71 -6.31
CA LEU A 2 -13.61 -30.03 -7.43
C LEU A 2 -12.85 -31.02 -8.30
N SER A 3 -12.65 -30.73 -9.59
CA SER A 3 -11.94 -31.60 -10.52
C SER A 3 -11.11 -30.78 -11.54
N GLY A 4 -10.14 -31.44 -12.18
CA GLY A 4 -9.37 -30.91 -13.31
C GLY A 4 -8.70 -29.56 -12.99
N SER A 5 -8.85 -28.59 -13.89
CA SER A 5 -8.22 -27.28 -13.80
C SER A 5 -8.68 -26.44 -12.59
N GLU A 6 -9.92 -26.60 -12.13
CA GLU A 6 -10.40 -25.92 -10.93
C GLU A 6 -9.62 -26.36 -9.68
N LEU A 7 -9.40 -27.68 -9.52
CA LEU A 7 -8.65 -28.20 -8.38
C LEU A 7 -7.20 -27.65 -8.37
N GLU A 8 -6.55 -27.61 -9.51
CA GLU A 8 -5.18 -27.06 -9.59
C GLU A 8 -5.14 -25.57 -9.29
N GLN A 9 -6.12 -24.79 -9.74
CA GLN A 9 -6.25 -23.38 -9.39
C GLN A 9 -6.48 -23.18 -7.87
N VAL A 10 -7.40 -23.96 -7.28
CA VAL A 10 -7.67 -23.95 -5.84
C VAL A 10 -6.41 -24.32 -5.05
N LYS A 11 -5.71 -25.40 -5.44
CA LYS A 11 -4.45 -25.82 -4.82
C LYS A 11 -3.39 -24.73 -4.87
N SER A 12 -3.14 -24.15 -6.05
CA SER A 12 -2.16 -23.08 -6.22
C SER A 12 -2.47 -21.87 -5.33
N SER A 13 -3.72 -21.39 -5.35
CA SER A 13 -4.14 -20.22 -4.57
C SER A 13 -4.21 -20.49 -3.06
N LEU A 14 -4.62 -21.69 -2.65
CA LEU A 14 -4.63 -22.10 -1.25
C LEU A 14 -3.21 -22.23 -0.69
N PHE A 15 -2.29 -22.85 -1.47
CA PHE A 15 -0.88 -22.97 -1.10
C PHE A 15 -0.13 -21.62 -1.11
N ALA A 16 -0.61 -20.64 -1.84
CA ALA A 16 -0.10 -19.25 -1.79
C ALA A 16 -0.71 -18.42 -0.66
N GLY A 17 -1.73 -18.93 0.06
CA GLY A 17 -2.43 -18.19 1.12
C GLY A 17 -3.27 -17.03 0.59
N HIS A 18 -3.93 -17.20 -0.57
CA HIS A 18 -4.73 -16.16 -1.20
C HIS A 18 -6.19 -16.18 -0.79
N TYR A 19 -6.70 -17.29 -0.26
CA TYR A 19 -8.11 -17.42 0.10
C TYR A 19 -8.47 -16.64 1.36
N ASN A 20 -9.59 -15.95 1.30
CA ASN A 20 -10.31 -15.42 2.44
C ASN A 20 -11.36 -16.43 2.90
N LEU A 21 -11.76 -16.35 4.18
CA LEU A 21 -12.87 -17.13 4.74
C LEU A 21 -14.06 -16.22 5.01
N LEU A 22 -15.28 -16.75 4.76
CA LEU A 22 -16.52 -16.19 5.27
C LEU A 22 -17.31 -17.29 5.96
N LEU A 23 -17.48 -17.16 7.27
CA LEU A 23 -17.89 -18.21 8.17
C LEU A 23 -19.22 -17.84 8.86
N GLY A 24 -20.18 -18.74 8.86
CA GLY A 24 -21.42 -18.62 9.60
C GLY A 24 -21.56 -19.70 10.69
N SER A 25 -22.68 -19.68 11.43
CA SER A 25 -22.88 -20.49 12.64
C SER A 25 -22.81 -22.01 12.41
N GLY A 26 -23.05 -22.46 11.18
CA GLY A 26 -22.96 -23.87 10.81
C GLY A 26 -21.61 -24.54 11.05
N ILE A 27 -20.52 -23.79 11.04
CA ILE A 27 -19.17 -24.36 11.26
C ILE A 27 -18.88 -24.70 12.72
N SER A 28 -19.61 -24.08 13.67
CA SER A 28 -19.38 -24.23 15.11
C SER A 28 -20.30 -25.26 15.78
N LEU A 29 -21.20 -25.94 15.03
CA LEU A 29 -22.23 -26.84 15.60
C LEU A 29 -21.68 -28.08 16.31
N ASP A 30 -20.49 -28.52 15.99
CA ASP A 30 -19.77 -29.62 16.65
C ASP A 30 -18.92 -29.15 17.86
N SER A 31 -18.84 -27.84 18.07
CA SER A 31 -18.19 -27.22 19.23
C SER A 31 -19.11 -27.20 20.45
N THR A 32 -18.53 -27.06 21.65
CA THR A 32 -19.29 -26.97 22.90
C THR A 32 -18.93 -25.67 23.64
N ASN A 33 -19.87 -25.10 24.36
CA ASN A 33 -19.65 -23.95 25.23
C ASN A 33 -18.95 -24.32 26.55
N GLY A 34 -18.69 -23.35 27.40
CA GLY A 34 -18.04 -23.56 28.69
C GLY A 34 -18.78 -24.51 29.66
N ALA A 35 -20.09 -24.68 29.47
CA ALA A 35 -20.91 -25.64 30.22
C ALA A 35 -20.95 -27.06 29.60
N GLY A 36 -20.29 -27.27 28.46
CA GLY A 36 -20.23 -28.56 27.76
C GLY A 36 -21.41 -28.81 26.82
N HIS A 37 -22.33 -27.86 26.62
CA HIS A 37 -23.44 -27.98 25.67
C HIS A 37 -22.99 -27.63 24.25
N LYS A 38 -23.47 -28.34 23.25
CA LYS A 38 -23.26 -28.02 21.84
C LYS A 38 -23.76 -26.62 21.50
N LEU A 39 -23.04 -25.92 20.63
CA LEU A 39 -23.46 -24.62 20.13
C LEU A 39 -24.68 -24.79 19.22
N LYS A 40 -25.56 -23.78 19.22
CA LYS A 40 -26.79 -23.78 18.45
C LYS A 40 -26.64 -22.94 17.19
N SER A 41 -27.37 -23.29 16.14
CA SER A 41 -27.47 -22.44 14.95
C SER A 41 -28.24 -21.15 15.23
N ALA A 42 -28.08 -20.16 14.35
CA ALA A 42 -28.87 -18.91 14.40
C ALA A 42 -30.37 -19.18 14.32
N GLY A 43 -30.80 -20.19 13.53
CA GLY A 43 -32.20 -20.62 13.42
C GLY A 43 -32.73 -21.20 14.74
N THR A 44 -31.97 -22.09 15.38
CA THR A 44 -32.38 -22.66 16.70
C THR A 44 -32.46 -21.58 17.78
N LEU A 45 -31.53 -20.61 17.78
CA LEU A 45 -31.60 -19.46 18.69
C LEU A 45 -32.86 -18.62 18.42
N ALA A 46 -33.20 -18.37 17.15
CA ALA A 46 -34.41 -17.63 16.80
C ALA A 46 -35.66 -18.33 17.31
N GLU A 47 -35.80 -19.66 17.14
CA GLU A 47 -36.91 -20.46 17.64
C GLU A 47 -37.07 -20.35 19.16
N GLU A 48 -35.97 -20.46 19.93
CA GLU A 48 -35.99 -20.31 21.38
C GLU A 48 -36.42 -18.88 21.81
N LEU A 49 -35.99 -17.85 21.11
CA LEU A 49 -36.39 -16.48 21.42
C LEU A 49 -37.86 -16.22 21.03
N ILE A 50 -38.36 -16.84 19.97
CA ILE A 50 -39.75 -16.78 19.57
C ILE A 50 -40.64 -17.38 20.67
N GLU A 51 -40.28 -18.57 21.17
CA GLU A 51 -40.98 -19.22 22.26
C GLU A 51 -40.93 -18.39 23.56
N LEU A 52 -39.71 -17.92 23.94
CA LEU A 52 -39.50 -17.11 25.14
C LEU A 52 -40.33 -15.83 25.16
N LYS A 53 -40.48 -15.16 24.00
CA LYS A 53 -41.15 -13.86 23.88
C LYS A 53 -42.58 -13.95 23.34
N GLY A 54 -43.07 -15.14 23.04
CA GLY A 54 -44.40 -15.32 22.46
C GLY A 54 -44.57 -14.65 21.11
N LEU A 55 -43.53 -14.66 20.29
CA LEU A 55 -43.53 -14.03 18.96
C LEU A 55 -44.22 -14.92 17.93
N ARG A 56 -44.51 -14.32 16.76
CA ARG A 56 -45.07 -15.10 15.64
C ARG A 56 -44.07 -16.14 15.13
N PRO A 57 -44.50 -17.34 14.73
CA PRO A 57 -43.63 -18.31 14.07
C PRO A 57 -42.89 -17.67 12.89
N ASN A 58 -41.65 -18.08 12.64
CA ASN A 58 -40.75 -17.54 11.60
C ASN A 58 -40.35 -16.05 11.77
N THR A 59 -40.47 -15.49 12.97
CA THR A 59 -39.89 -14.16 13.24
C THR A 59 -38.37 -14.25 13.08
N PRO A 60 -37.74 -13.41 12.21
CA PRO A 60 -36.27 -13.42 12.03
C PRO A 60 -35.53 -13.14 13.33
N LEU A 61 -34.32 -13.74 13.49
CA LEU A 61 -33.45 -13.53 14.65
C LEU A 61 -33.21 -12.03 14.90
N SER A 62 -33.02 -11.27 13.82
CA SER A 62 -32.82 -9.82 13.87
C SER A 62 -33.98 -9.03 14.51
N ARG A 63 -35.17 -9.57 14.52
CA ARG A 63 -36.33 -8.97 15.20
C ARG A 63 -36.54 -9.55 16.61
N ALA A 64 -36.29 -10.84 16.79
CA ALA A 64 -36.42 -11.49 18.08
C ALA A 64 -35.43 -10.92 19.11
N THR A 65 -34.22 -10.64 18.71
CA THR A 65 -33.16 -10.04 19.56
C THR A 65 -33.49 -8.62 20.03
N MET A 66 -34.24 -7.83 19.25
CA MET A 66 -34.69 -6.48 19.66
C MET A 66 -35.58 -6.47 20.90
N MET A 67 -36.18 -7.61 21.24
CA MET A 67 -37.04 -7.76 22.41
C MET A 67 -36.29 -8.16 23.68
N LEU A 68 -34.99 -8.34 23.60
CA LEU A 68 -34.17 -8.75 24.74
C LEU A 68 -33.63 -7.52 25.50
N ASN A 69 -33.70 -7.63 26.85
CA ASN A 69 -32.97 -6.72 27.73
C ASN A 69 -31.52 -7.23 27.97
N GLU A 70 -30.69 -6.43 28.62
CA GLU A 70 -29.26 -6.74 28.86
C GLU A 70 -29.03 -8.08 29.60
N ASN A 71 -29.87 -8.38 30.61
CA ASN A 71 -29.75 -9.64 31.33
C ASN A 71 -30.15 -10.85 30.47
N GLU A 72 -31.11 -10.68 29.60
CA GLU A 72 -31.56 -11.70 28.65
C GLU A 72 -30.50 -11.91 27.54
N ILE A 73 -29.90 -10.83 27.05
CA ILE A 73 -28.75 -10.92 26.11
C ILE A 73 -27.63 -11.73 26.76
N GLU A 74 -27.27 -11.42 28.00
CA GLU A 74 -26.24 -12.18 28.71
C GLU A 74 -26.61 -13.66 28.86
N LYS A 75 -27.87 -13.97 29.21
CA LYS A 75 -28.34 -15.32 29.49
C LYS A 75 -28.51 -16.17 28.23
N TYR A 76 -29.11 -15.61 27.16
CA TYR A 76 -29.52 -16.37 25.98
C TYR A 76 -28.61 -16.21 24.78
N VAL A 77 -27.81 -15.12 24.74
CA VAL A 77 -26.89 -14.83 23.64
C VAL A 77 -25.43 -14.99 24.09
N THR A 78 -24.96 -14.26 25.12
CA THR A 78 -23.53 -14.25 25.47
C THR A 78 -23.07 -15.57 26.08
N LYS A 79 -23.68 -16.03 27.19
CA LYS A 79 -23.24 -17.24 27.91
C LYS A 79 -23.28 -18.52 27.08
N PRO A 80 -24.33 -18.78 26.26
CA PRO A 80 -24.38 -20.01 25.45
C PRO A 80 -23.30 -20.11 24.37
N TYR A 81 -22.68 -18.99 23.98
CA TYR A 81 -21.69 -18.93 22.91
C TYR A 81 -20.30 -18.49 23.39
N SER A 82 -20.04 -18.53 24.72
CA SER A 82 -18.77 -18.14 25.33
C SER A 82 -17.96 -19.33 25.85
N SER A 83 -16.65 -19.13 25.97
CA SER A 83 -15.69 -20.11 26.53
C SER A 83 -15.77 -21.46 25.81
N CYS A 84 -15.80 -21.41 24.51
CA CYS A 84 -16.03 -22.57 23.65
C CYS A 84 -14.85 -23.54 23.68
N ARG A 85 -15.17 -24.83 23.51
CA ARG A 85 -14.21 -25.86 23.12
C ARG A 85 -14.43 -26.19 21.66
N ALA A 86 -13.38 -25.96 20.87
CA ALA A 86 -13.46 -26.11 19.43
C ALA A 86 -13.76 -27.54 19.00
N GLY A 87 -14.72 -27.70 18.11
CA GLY A 87 -15.02 -28.93 17.41
C GLY A 87 -13.97 -29.30 16.35
N ALA A 88 -14.12 -30.47 15.74
CA ALA A 88 -13.23 -30.95 14.71
C ALA A 88 -13.25 -30.04 13.46
N THR A 89 -14.42 -29.57 13.06
CA THR A 89 -14.62 -28.69 11.90
C THR A 89 -13.81 -27.42 12.00
N VAL A 90 -13.92 -26.70 13.11
CA VAL A 90 -13.20 -25.43 13.31
C VAL A 90 -11.69 -25.65 13.43
N LYS A 91 -11.24 -26.77 14.03
CA LYS A 91 -9.82 -27.13 14.11
C LYS A 91 -9.18 -27.36 12.73
N LEU A 92 -9.89 -27.91 11.76
CA LEU A 92 -9.38 -28.10 10.39
C LEU A 92 -9.01 -26.76 9.72
N ILE A 93 -9.66 -25.64 10.07
CA ILE A 93 -9.34 -24.30 9.56
C ILE A 93 -7.87 -23.96 9.85
N THR A 94 -7.34 -24.34 11.01
CA THR A 94 -5.96 -24.02 11.43
C THR A 94 -4.88 -24.73 10.61
N SER A 95 -5.28 -25.67 9.72
CA SER A 95 -4.37 -26.49 8.89
C SER A 95 -3.88 -25.75 7.62
N PHE A 96 -4.45 -24.59 7.31
CA PHE A 96 -4.14 -23.79 6.12
C PHE A 96 -3.69 -22.38 6.48
N VAL A 97 -3.10 -21.67 5.51
CA VAL A 97 -2.78 -20.24 5.62
C VAL A 97 -3.86 -19.45 4.88
N TRP A 98 -4.52 -18.55 5.61
CA TRP A 98 -5.61 -17.72 5.13
C TRP A 98 -5.16 -16.26 4.99
N LYS A 99 -5.74 -15.53 4.05
CA LYS A 99 -5.50 -14.09 3.89
C LYS A 99 -6.22 -13.29 4.98
N THR A 100 -7.51 -13.57 5.17
CA THR A 100 -8.39 -12.94 6.18
C THR A 100 -9.55 -13.87 6.46
N ALA A 101 -10.09 -13.85 7.68
CA ALA A 101 -11.31 -14.55 8.04
C ALA A 101 -12.38 -13.56 8.48
N PHE A 102 -13.54 -13.59 7.85
CA PHE A 102 -14.73 -12.88 8.27
C PHE A 102 -15.71 -13.89 8.87
N THR A 103 -16.36 -13.53 9.95
CA THR A 103 -17.36 -14.40 10.57
C THR A 103 -18.60 -13.62 11.03
N PHE A 104 -19.77 -14.21 10.78
CA PHE A 104 -21.02 -13.77 11.36
C PHE A 104 -21.22 -14.35 12.77
N ASN A 105 -20.37 -15.28 13.18
CA ASN A 105 -20.45 -15.92 14.49
C ASN A 105 -20.03 -14.97 15.60
N ILE A 106 -20.80 -15.00 16.67
CA ILE A 106 -20.47 -14.29 17.91
C ILE A 106 -19.65 -15.15 18.87
N ASP A 107 -19.64 -16.48 18.66
CA ASP A 107 -18.93 -17.45 19.50
C ASP A 107 -17.41 -17.34 19.36
N ASP A 108 -16.68 -17.88 20.34
CA ASP A 108 -15.21 -17.90 20.38
C ASP A 108 -14.62 -19.28 20.04
N ALA A 109 -15.33 -20.10 19.24
CA ALA A 109 -14.87 -21.43 18.85
C ALA A 109 -13.66 -21.38 17.91
N LEU A 110 -13.58 -20.36 17.03
CA LEU A 110 -12.43 -20.17 16.15
C LEU A 110 -11.15 -19.85 16.96
N GLU A 111 -11.25 -18.96 17.94
CA GLU A 111 -10.18 -18.64 18.87
C GLU A 111 -9.71 -19.86 19.65
N ALA A 112 -10.67 -20.61 20.19
CA ALA A 112 -10.39 -21.85 20.91
C ALA A 112 -9.69 -22.90 20.02
N ALA A 113 -9.99 -22.93 18.72
CA ALA A 113 -9.30 -23.81 17.78
C ALA A 113 -7.83 -23.42 17.63
N TYR A 114 -7.54 -22.13 17.41
CA TYR A 114 -6.17 -21.64 17.27
C TYR A 114 -5.37 -21.74 18.58
N GLU A 115 -5.99 -21.53 19.73
CA GLU A 115 -5.37 -21.65 21.07
C GLU A 115 -5.04 -23.10 21.45
N THR A 116 -5.84 -24.08 21.00
CA THR A 116 -5.71 -25.48 21.43
C THR A 116 -5.05 -26.39 20.40
N THR A 117 -4.96 -25.99 19.14
CA THR A 117 -4.28 -26.78 18.08
C THR A 117 -2.77 -26.70 18.26
N GLN A 118 -2.13 -27.88 18.25
CA GLN A 118 -0.67 -27.92 18.22
C GLN A 118 -0.16 -27.46 16.83
N HIS A 119 0.66 -26.41 16.82
CA HIS A 119 1.25 -25.85 15.58
C HIS A 119 0.22 -25.39 14.53
N PRO A 120 -0.67 -24.45 14.86
CA PRO A 120 -1.54 -23.84 13.87
C PRO A 120 -0.68 -23.12 12.81
N ARG A 121 -1.17 -22.99 11.58
CA ARG A 121 -0.40 -22.37 10.50
C ARG A 121 -0.17 -20.87 10.69
N GLN A 122 -1.03 -20.20 11.45
CA GLN A 122 -0.99 -18.77 11.73
C GLN A 122 -1.36 -18.50 13.19
N ASN A 123 -1.02 -17.32 13.65
CA ASN A 123 -1.53 -16.78 14.93
C ASN A 123 -2.80 -16.00 14.65
N LEU A 124 -3.86 -16.26 15.41
CA LEU A 124 -5.13 -15.56 15.27
C LEU A 124 -5.12 -14.22 16.00
N ASP A 125 -5.63 -13.19 15.35
CA ASP A 125 -5.86 -11.86 15.92
C ASP A 125 -7.33 -11.48 15.65
N SER A 126 -8.15 -11.53 16.70
CA SER A 126 -9.58 -11.28 16.61
C SER A 126 -9.87 -9.78 16.59
N VAL A 127 -10.76 -9.39 15.69
CA VAL A 127 -11.17 -8.02 15.43
C VAL A 127 -12.68 -7.94 15.56
N ASN A 128 -13.20 -7.01 16.35
CA ASN A 128 -14.63 -6.77 16.45
C ASN A 128 -15.10 -5.77 15.37
N TYR A 129 -16.38 -5.82 15.02
CA TYR A 129 -17.01 -4.98 13.99
C TYR A 129 -16.80 -3.47 14.18
N ASP A 130 -16.62 -3.01 15.42
CA ASP A 130 -16.44 -1.60 15.79
C ASP A 130 -14.97 -1.12 15.74
N GLU A 131 -14.04 -2.03 15.51
CA GLU A 131 -12.63 -1.67 15.38
C GLU A 131 -12.32 -1.06 14.00
N HIS A 132 -11.37 -0.14 13.99
CA HIS A 132 -10.88 0.45 12.73
C HIS A 132 -10.18 -0.59 11.85
N TYR A 133 -10.34 -0.44 10.54
CA TYR A 133 -9.63 -1.23 9.54
C TYR A 133 -8.12 -1.24 9.79
N ARG A 134 -7.54 -2.41 9.69
CA ARG A 134 -6.10 -2.67 9.73
C ARG A 134 -5.76 -3.86 8.86
N THR A 135 -4.53 -3.95 8.42
CA THR A 135 -4.00 -5.12 7.71
C THR A 135 -3.14 -5.95 8.67
N SER A 136 -3.01 -7.25 8.43
CA SER A 136 -1.99 -8.05 9.09
C SER A 136 -0.60 -7.56 8.68
N LYS A 137 0.39 -7.69 9.58
CA LYS A 137 1.78 -7.31 9.29
C LYS A 137 2.42 -8.25 8.27
N ASP A 138 2.08 -9.51 8.35
CA ASP A 138 2.62 -10.57 7.50
C ASP A 138 1.67 -11.78 7.49
N LYS A 139 2.01 -12.81 6.73
CA LYS A 139 1.20 -14.03 6.62
C LYS A 139 1.16 -14.89 7.88
N SER A 140 1.99 -14.63 8.90
CA SER A 140 1.95 -15.39 10.16
C SER A 140 0.76 -15.02 11.05
N GLN A 141 0.12 -13.88 10.78
CA GLN A 141 -1.03 -13.38 11.52
C GLN A 141 -2.30 -13.46 10.66
N LEU A 142 -3.33 -14.14 11.16
CA LEU A 142 -4.67 -14.15 10.59
C LEU A 142 -5.57 -13.17 11.35
N LEU A 143 -6.14 -12.19 10.65
CA LEU A 143 -7.20 -11.36 11.19
C LEU A 143 -8.54 -12.10 11.08
N ALA A 144 -9.22 -12.31 12.21
CA ALA A 144 -10.58 -12.85 12.28
C ALA A 144 -11.55 -11.75 12.68
N ILE A 145 -12.40 -11.34 11.74
CA ILE A 145 -13.31 -10.21 11.88
C ILE A 145 -14.70 -10.69 12.25
N HIS A 146 -15.16 -10.40 13.47
CA HIS A 146 -16.50 -10.70 13.98
C HIS A 146 -17.47 -9.58 13.58
N LEU A 147 -18.22 -9.79 12.51
CA LEU A 147 -19.13 -8.78 11.94
C LEU A 147 -20.39 -8.53 12.78
N HIS A 148 -20.83 -9.53 13.54
CA HIS A 148 -22.01 -9.45 14.40
C HIS A 148 -21.69 -9.20 15.88
N GLY A 149 -20.45 -8.96 16.22
CA GLY A 149 -19.98 -8.85 17.58
C GLY A 149 -19.28 -10.12 18.09
N PHE A 150 -18.62 -10.02 19.23
CA PHE A 150 -17.75 -11.05 19.75
C PHE A 150 -17.95 -11.25 21.25
N THR A 151 -18.21 -12.48 21.70
CA THR A 151 -18.51 -12.79 23.10
C THR A 151 -17.39 -12.44 24.06
N ARG A 152 -16.11 -12.44 23.62
CA ARG A 152 -14.97 -12.00 24.45
C ARG A 152 -14.89 -10.47 24.61
N GLN A 153 -15.65 -9.71 23.79
CA GLN A 153 -15.77 -8.24 23.84
C GLN A 153 -17.25 -7.83 23.96
N ARG A 154 -18.00 -8.52 24.80
CA ARG A 154 -19.45 -8.35 24.98
C ARG A 154 -19.90 -6.93 25.32
N GLU A 155 -19.03 -6.15 25.94
CA GLU A 155 -19.26 -4.73 26.26
C GLU A 155 -19.46 -3.84 25.02
N LYS A 156 -19.06 -4.30 23.86
CA LYS A 156 -19.27 -3.62 22.57
C LYS A 156 -20.66 -3.88 21.99
N GLY A 157 -21.36 -4.88 22.51
CA GLY A 157 -22.67 -5.32 22.01
C GLY A 157 -22.58 -6.16 20.74
N TYR A 158 -23.76 -6.40 20.17
CA TYR A 158 -23.94 -7.25 19.00
C TYR A 158 -24.68 -6.50 17.89
N VAL A 159 -24.59 -7.00 16.65
CA VAL A 159 -25.22 -6.43 15.45
C VAL A 159 -26.14 -7.48 14.84
N PHE A 160 -27.42 -7.48 15.23
CA PHE A 160 -28.41 -8.42 14.72
C PHE A 160 -29.53 -7.73 13.92
N SER A 161 -29.91 -6.51 14.30
CA SER A 161 -31.02 -5.82 13.67
C SER A 161 -30.57 -4.96 12.49
N SER A 162 -31.50 -4.72 11.55
CA SER A 162 -31.26 -3.81 10.43
C SER A 162 -30.91 -2.37 10.85
N THR A 163 -31.38 -1.94 12.03
CA THR A 163 -31.06 -0.62 12.59
C THR A 163 -29.61 -0.56 13.08
N GLU A 164 -29.12 -1.63 13.72
CA GLU A 164 -27.73 -1.77 14.14
C GLU A 164 -26.80 -1.84 12.94
N TYR A 165 -27.16 -2.62 11.92
CA TYR A 165 -26.46 -2.64 10.64
C TYR A 165 -26.36 -1.25 10.01
N ALA A 166 -27.47 -0.53 9.89
CA ALA A 166 -27.48 0.82 9.33
C ALA A 166 -26.61 1.80 10.13
N ARG A 167 -26.52 1.63 11.45
CA ARG A 167 -25.63 2.43 12.29
C ARG A 167 -24.15 2.12 12.00
N VAL A 168 -23.78 0.86 11.99
CA VAL A 168 -22.38 0.42 11.78
C VAL A 168 -21.91 0.74 10.36
N THR A 169 -22.75 0.57 9.34
CA THR A 169 -22.40 0.84 7.93
C THR A 169 -22.30 2.33 7.58
N ARG A 170 -22.79 3.24 8.44
CA ARG A 170 -22.61 4.70 8.22
C ARG A 170 -21.18 5.18 8.45
N GLU A 171 -20.36 4.43 9.14
CA GLU A 171 -18.96 4.77 9.38
C GLU A 171 -18.10 4.37 8.17
N ASN A 172 -17.28 5.29 7.67
CA ASN A 172 -16.44 5.09 6.49
C ASN A 172 -15.37 3.98 6.63
N ASN A 173 -15.12 3.50 7.85
CA ASN A 173 -14.11 2.49 8.15
C ASN A 173 -14.72 1.17 8.64
N SER A 174 -15.95 0.89 8.23
CA SER A 174 -16.64 -0.34 8.63
C SER A 174 -16.07 -1.57 7.93
N TRP A 175 -15.78 -2.62 8.70
CA TRP A 175 -15.37 -3.93 8.17
C TRP A 175 -16.40 -4.54 7.21
N MET A 176 -17.67 -4.16 7.33
CA MET A 176 -18.74 -4.57 6.42
C MET A 176 -18.51 -4.02 5.01
N HIS A 177 -18.06 -2.77 4.89
CA HIS A 177 -17.67 -2.20 3.59
C HIS A 177 -16.48 -2.94 3.00
N ILE A 178 -15.46 -3.21 3.81
CA ILE A 178 -14.26 -3.95 3.38
C ILE A 178 -14.62 -5.36 2.90
N LEU A 179 -15.50 -6.08 3.63
CA LEU A 179 -15.99 -7.38 3.17
C LEU A 179 -16.69 -7.26 1.81
N SER A 180 -17.59 -6.28 1.64
CA SER A 180 -18.30 -6.07 0.38
C SER A 180 -17.36 -5.84 -0.81
N GLU A 181 -16.27 -5.10 -0.60
CA GLU A 181 -15.24 -4.85 -1.61
C GLU A 181 -14.42 -6.10 -1.93
N LEU A 182 -13.97 -6.81 -0.88
CA LEU A 182 -13.15 -8.01 -1.06
C LEU A 182 -13.95 -9.16 -1.69
N ILE A 183 -15.18 -9.39 -1.25
CA ILE A 183 -15.99 -10.51 -1.76
C ILE A 183 -16.38 -10.31 -3.23
N ALA A 184 -16.45 -9.07 -3.70
CA ALA A 184 -16.73 -8.78 -5.10
C ALA A 184 -15.65 -9.31 -6.04
N SER A 185 -14.39 -9.30 -5.62
CA SER A 185 -13.24 -9.57 -6.49
C SER A 185 -12.33 -10.72 -6.04
N GLU A 186 -12.07 -10.84 -4.72
CA GLU A 186 -11.10 -11.80 -4.19
C GLU A 186 -11.71 -13.20 -4.01
N PRO A 187 -10.86 -14.27 -3.96
CA PRO A 187 -11.33 -15.63 -3.71
C PRO A 187 -11.74 -15.84 -2.25
N PHE A 188 -12.89 -16.45 -2.05
CA PHE A 188 -13.44 -16.82 -0.74
C PHE A 188 -13.80 -18.31 -0.67
N ILE A 189 -13.62 -18.90 0.51
CA ILE A 189 -14.33 -20.11 0.92
C ILE A 189 -15.42 -19.68 1.89
N ILE A 190 -16.68 -19.90 1.50
CA ILE A 190 -17.89 -19.51 2.24
C ILE A 190 -18.50 -20.79 2.80
N SER A 191 -18.74 -20.86 4.11
CA SER A 191 -19.40 -22.02 4.73
C SER A 191 -20.08 -21.68 6.04
N GLY A 192 -21.04 -22.52 6.43
CA GLY A 192 -21.79 -22.37 7.67
C GLY A 192 -22.85 -21.27 7.66
N THR A 193 -23.08 -20.64 6.52
CA THR A 193 -24.12 -19.63 6.25
C THR A 193 -24.84 -20.01 4.97
N SER A 194 -26.11 -19.73 4.86
CA SER A 194 -26.89 -19.97 3.65
C SER A 194 -26.92 -18.70 2.77
N LEU A 195 -26.98 -18.86 1.44
CA LEU A 195 -27.15 -17.73 0.53
C LEU A 195 -28.52 -17.00 0.69
N ASN A 196 -29.41 -17.57 1.43
CA ASN A 196 -30.73 -16.99 1.71
C ASN A 196 -30.73 -16.01 2.91
N GLU A 197 -29.58 -15.86 3.57
CA GLU A 197 -29.40 -14.86 4.62
C GLU A 197 -29.33 -13.47 4.00
N PRO A 198 -30.18 -12.50 4.41
CA PRO A 198 -30.19 -11.15 3.83
C PRO A 198 -28.83 -10.46 3.88
N ASP A 199 -28.04 -10.77 4.89
CA ASP A 199 -26.72 -10.20 5.09
C ASP A 199 -25.73 -10.64 4.03
N LEU A 200 -25.71 -11.94 3.71
CA LEU A 200 -24.81 -12.49 2.70
C LEU A 200 -25.22 -12.04 1.28
N GLU A 201 -26.50 -11.98 0.99
CA GLU A 201 -27.02 -11.48 -0.29
C GLU A 201 -26.58 -10.02 -0.54
N TYR A 202 -26.60 -9.20 0.51
CA TYR A 202 -26.11 -7.81 0.45
C TYR A 202 -24.65 -7.75 0.03
N TYR A 203 -23.77 -8.55 0.65
CA TYR A 203 -22.34 -8.56 0.31
C TYR A 203 -22.07 -9.13 -1.08
N LEU A 204 -22.81 -10.13 -1.50
CA LEU A 204 -22.67 -10.74 -2.82
C LEU A 204 -23.26 -9.89 -3.96
N ALA A 205 -24.03 -8.85 -3.67
CA ALA A 205 -24.70 -8.04 -4.68
C ALA A 205 -23.75 -7.43 -5.72
N GLY A 206 -22.52 -7.06 -5.30
CA GLY A 206 -21.46 -6.54 -6.17
C GLY A 206 -20.67 -7.62 -6.91
N ARG A 207 -20.85 -8.91 -6.56
CA ARG A 207 -20.06 -9.99 -7.14
C ARG A 207 -20.72 -10.59 -8.37
N THR A 208 -19.96 -10.68 -9.44
CA THR A 208 -20.32 -11.39 -10.66
C THR A 208 -19.11 -12.21 -11.15
N GLU A 209 -19.31 -13.13 -12.09
CA GLU A 209 -18.18 -13.82 -12.72
C GLU A 209 -17.20 -12.85 -13.38
N ALA A 210 -17.69 -11.70 -13.82
CA ALA A 210 -16.87 -10.69 -14.49
C ALA A 210 -16.03 -9.84 -13.51
N THR A 211 -16.48 -9.61 -12.27
CA THR A 211 -15.73 -8.86 -11.26
C THR A 211 -14.68 -9.73 -10.55
N ALA A 212 -14.87 -11.06 -10.54
CA ALA A 212 -13.94 -11.98 -9.90
C ALA A 212 -12.56 -12.00 -10.58
N ARG A 213 -11.50 -12.03 -9.78
CA ARG A 213 -10.12 -12.13 -10.26
C ARG A 213 -9.88 -13.46 -10.97
N THR A 214 -9.33 -13.40 -12.18
CA THR A 214 -9.04 -14.59 -12.99
C THR A 214 -7.73 -15.28 -12.62
N ASN A 215 -6.80 -14.58 -11.99
CA ASN A 215 -5.46 -15.08 -11.62
C ASN A 215 -5.39 -15.64 -10.19
N ARG A 216 -6.52 -15.76 -9.51
CA ARG A 216 -6.66 -16.37 -8.19
C ARG A 216 -7.71 -17.48 -8.32
N GLY A 217 -7.77 -18.44 -7.46
CA GLY A 217 -8.75 -19.53 -7.54
C GLY A 217 -10.22 -19.05 -7.50
N PRO A 218 -11.19 -19.92 -7.86
CA PRO A 218 -12.61 -19.59 -7.78
C PRO A 218 -13.04 -19.36 -6.34
N SER A 219 -14.09 -18.55 -6.12
CA SER A 219 -14.77 -18.55 -4.81
C SER A 219 -15.67 -19.76 -4.69
N ILE A 220 -15.66 -20.39 -3.52
CA ILE A 220 -16.29 -21.67 -3.25
C ILE A 220 -17.35 -21.47 -2.16
N LEU A 221 -18.58 -21.92 -2.43
CA LEU A 221 -19.60 -22.13 -1.40
C LEU A 221 -19.59 -23.61 -1.01
N VAL A 222 -19.33 -23.91 0.26
CA VAL A 222 -19.41 -25.26 0.83
C VAL A 222 -20.72 -25.36 1.62
N GLU A 223 -21.71 -26.05 1.04
CA GLU A 223 -23.06 -26.20 1.58
C GLU A 223 -23.49 -27.67 1.48
N PRO A 224 -23.81 -28.36 2.60
CA PRO A 224 -24.11 -29.79 2.56
C PRO A 224 -25.47 -30.10 1.91
N PHE A 225 -26.44 -29.20 2.01
CA PHE A 225 -27.84 -29.44 1.56
C PHE A 225 -28.34 -28.26 0.69
N PRO A 226 -27.72 -27.94 -0.43
CA PRO A 226 -28.13 -26.82 -1.27
C PRO A 226 -29.47 -27.13 -1.97
N ASP A 227 -30.34 -26.13 -2.02
CA ASP A 227 -31.57 -26.15 -2.80
C ASP A 227 -31.37 -25.57 -4.22
N GLN A 228 -32.41 -25.57 -5.04
CA GLN A 228 -32.39 -25.03 -6.40
C GLN A 228 -32.09 -23.53 -6.43
N LEU A 229 -32.54 -22.77 -5.41
CA LEU A 229 -32.23 -21.34 -5.30
C LEU A 229 -30.77 -21.11 -5.02
N THR A 230 -30.17 -21.89 -4.13
CA THR A 230 -28.71 -21.86 -3.85
C THR A 230 -27.88 -22.11 -5.13
N GLU A 231 -28.26 -23.09 -5.94
CA GLU A 231 -27.60 -23.38 -7.21
C GLU A 231 -27.70 -22.20 -8.22
N LEU A 232 -28.88 -21.57 -8.28
CA LEU A 232 -29.12 -20.41 -9.13
C LEU A 232 -28.27 -19.20 -8.68
N LEU A 233 -28.24 -18.91 -7.37
CA LEU A 233 -27.48 -17.83 -6.79
C LEU A 233 -25.96 -18.04 -6.96
N CYS A 234 -25.46 -19.27 -6.82
CA CYS A 234 -24.07 -19.59 -7.11
C CYS A 234 -23.69 -19.25 -8.57
N LYS A 235 -24.52 -19.60 -9.54
CA LYS A 235 -24.30 -19.21 -10.94
C LYS A 235 -24.33 -17.70 -11.13
N ARG A 236 -25.30 -17.01 -10.50
CA ARG A 236 -25.43 -15.55 -10.61
C ARG A 236 -24.20 -14.81 -10.08
N HIS A 237 -23.63 -15.29 -8.98
CA HIS A 237 -22.49 -14.66 -8.30
C HIS A 237 -21.12 -15.26 -8.65
N GLY A 238 -21.06 -16.19 -9.62
CA GLY A 238 -19.80 -16.82 -10.03
C GLY A 238 -19.12 -17.60 -8.88
N LEU A 239 -19.93 -18.38 -8.13
CA LEU A 239 -19.44 -19.23 -7.04
C LEU A 239 -19.43 -20.71 -7.48
N THR A 240 -18.35 -21.42 -7.16
CA THR A 240 -18.30 -22.87 -7.31
C THR A 240 -18.96 -23.53 -6.11
N LEU A 241 -20.05 -24.28 -6.34
CA LEU A 241 -20.78 -24.99 -5.28
C LEU A 241 -20.15 -26.34 -4.97
N VAL A 242 -19.83 -26.57 -3.71
CA VAL A 242 -19.38 -27.87 -3.17
C VAL A 242 -20.43 -28.44 -2.21
N LYS A 243 -21.06 -29.55 -2.58
CA LYS A 243 -22.09 -30.25 -1.78
C LYS A 243 -21.40 -31.14 -0.73
N ALA A 244 -21.01 -30.55 0.39
CA ALA A 244 -20.32 -31.21 1.50
C ALA A 244 -20.42 -30.38 2.78
N THR A 245 -20.11 -30.97 3.93
CA THR A 245 -19.78 -30.19 5.12
C THR A 245 -18.38 -29.56 4.97
N LEU A 246 -18.08 -28.51 5.75
CA LEU A 246 -16.75 -27.91 5.72
C LEU A 246 -15.67 -28.91 6.16
N ALA A 247 -15.97 -29.78 7.13
CA ALA A 247 -15.07 -30.82 7.57
C ALA A 247 -14.75 -31.81 6.45
N ASP A 248 -15.78 -32.37 5.79
CA ASP A 248 -15.59 -33.30 4.67
C ASP A 248 -14.81 -32.66 3.51
N PHE A 249 -15.07 -31.39 3.24
CA PHE A 249 -14.37 -30.65 2.19
C PHE A 249 -12.88 -30.48 2.52
N PHE A 250 -12.54 -30.07 3.73
CA PHE A 250 -11.13 -29.89 4.13
C PHE A 250 -10.38 -31.22 4.28
N GLU A 251 -11.03 -32.26 4.82
CA GLU A 251 -10.45 -33.60 4.89
C GLU A 251 -10.15 -34.13 3.47
N TRP A 252 -11.09 -33.98 2.54
CA TRP A 252 -10.89 -34.32 1.15
C TRP A 252 -9.78 -33.51 0.50
N LEU A 253 -9.71 -32.19 0.73
CA LEU A 253 -8.63 -31.34 0.24
C LEU A 253 -7.27 -31.84 0.74
N ILE A 254 -7.12 -32.04 2.04
CA ILE A 254 -5.86 -32.54 2.64
C ILE A 254 -5.47 -33.89 2.03
N ALA A 255 -6.42 -34.80 1.85
CA ALA A 255 -6.16 -36.12 1.25
C ALA A 255 -5.76 -36.02 -0.22
N THR A 256 -6.30 -35.05 -0.98
CA THR A 256 -6.09 -34.90 -2.42
C THR A 256 -4.84 -34.09 -2.77
N ILE A 257 -4.65 -32.93 -2.12
CA ILE A 257 -3.58 -32.00 -2.47
C ILE A 257 -2.37 -32.08 -1.53
N GLY A 258 -2.47 -32.87 -0.47
CA GLY A 258 -1.45 -33.04 0.55
C GLY A 258 -1.44 -31.92 1.62
N ARG A 259 -0.42 -31.95 2.44
CA ARG A 259 -0.24 -30.96 3.51
C ARG A 259 -0.03 -29.55 2.97
N ALA A 260 -0.82 -28.60 3.43
CA ALA A 260 -0.57 -27.20 3.12
C ALA A 260 0.78 -26.73 3.70
N PRO A 261 1.53 -25.88 2.98
CA PRO A 261 2.78 -25.33 3.47
C PRO A 261 2.56 -24.45 4.71
N SER A 262 3.57 -24.39 5.58
CA SER A 262 3.60 -23.44 6.69
C SER A 262 3.91 -22.02 6.17
N VAL A 263 3.64 -20.99 6.97
CA VAL A 263 4.00 -19.61 6.60
C VAL A 263 5.50 -19.47 6.33
N SER A 264 6.33 -20.17 7.12
CA SER A 264 7.77 -20.16 6.88
C SER A 264 8.15 -20.80 5.53
N GLU A 265 7.49 -21.90 5.15
CA GLU A 265 7.71 -22.54 3.84
C GLU A 265 7.22 -21.67 2.67
N LEU A 266 6.17 -20.86 2.89
CA LEU A 266 5.63 -19.92 1.90
C LEU A 266 6.47 -18.65 1.72
N THR A 267 7.01 -18.13 2.83
CA THR A 267 7.61 -16.80 2.86
C THR A 267 9.13 -16.85 2.82
N VAL A 268 9.73 -17.81 3.54
CA VAL A 268 11.19 -17.90 3.66
C VAL A 268 11.76 -18.76 2.55
N PRO A 269 12.56 -18.21 1.65
CA PRO A 269 13.24 -19.00 0.63
C PRO A 269 14.13 -20.09 1.25
N SER A 270 14.27 -21.22 0.57
CA SER A 270 15.21 -22.29 0.96
C SER A 270 16.65 -21.84 0.78
N VAL A 271 17.14 -21.00 1.70
CA VAL A 271 18.50 -20.45 1.68
C VAL A 271 19.27 -21.01 2.87
N GLN A 272 20.19 -21.94 2.62
CA GLN A 272 21.03 -22.50 3.67
C GLN A 272 22.25 -21.60 3.91
N GLY A 273 22.61 -21.39 5.19
CA GLY A 273 23.90 -20.83 5.59
C GLY A 273 24.04 -19.30 5.59
N ILE A 274 23.05 -18.53 5.10
CA ILE A 274 23.12 -17.06 5.10
C ILE A 274 22.85 -16.47 6.50
N PHE A 275 21.85 -16.99 7.19
CA PHE A 275 21.44 -16.49 8.50
C PHE A 275 22.05 -17.29 9.63
N SER A 276 22.53 -16.59 10.66
CA SER A 276 22.93 -17.25 11.90
C SER A 276 21.72 -17.87 12.62
N SER A 277 21.97 -18.81 13.52
CA SER A 277 20.94 -19.43 14.36
C SER A 277 20.25 -18.44 15.33
N ARG A 278 20.76 -17.22 15.44
CA ARG A 278 20.17 -16.17 16.28
C ARG A 278 18.98 -15.46 15.64
N VAL A 279 18.85 -15.53 14.30
CA VAL A 279 17.70 -14.97 13.59
C VAL A 279 16.52 -15.90 13.73
N THR A 280 15.48 -15.46 14.42
CA THR A 280 14.29 -16.27 14.67
C THR A 280 13.47 -16.52 13.39
N PRO A 281 12.63 -17.59 13.36
CA PRO A 281 11.71 -17.81 12.24
C PRO A 281 10.79 -16.61 11.98
N GLU A 282 10.29 -15.95 13.02
CA GLU A 282 9.42 -14.78 12.93
C GLU A 282 10.15 -13.61 12.28
N GLN A 283 11.39 -13.33 12.68
CA GLN A 283 12.20 -12.29 12.06
C GLN A 283 12.41 -12.54 10.56
N LYS A 284 12.65 -13.80 10.17
CA LYS A 284 12.79 -14.19 8.75
C LYS A 284 11.48 -13.97 7.99
N ILE A 285 10.33 -14.36 8.56
CA ILE A 285 9.02 -14.17 7.93
C ILE A 285 8.78 -12.68 7.67
N ILE A 286 8.98 -11.81 8.68
CA ILE A 286 8.82 -10.36 8.54
C ILE A 286 9.78 -9.81 7.48
N PHE A 287 11.05 -10.22 7.52
CA PHE A 287 12.06 -9.77 6.55
C PHE A 287 11.68 -10.15 5.11
N PHE A 288 11.28 -11.39 4.87
CA PHE A 288 10.90 -11.87 3.53
C PHE A 288 9.49 -11.47 3.10
N SER A 289 8.70 -10.90 3.98
CA SER A 289 7.46 -10.20 3.58
C SER A 289 7.77 -8.87 2.88
N ASP A 290 8.89 -8.24 3.23
CA ASP A 290 9.34 -6.97 2.66
C ASP A 290 10.38 -7.15 1.55
N PHE A 291 11.24 -8.16 1.64
CA PHE A 291 12.38 -8.37 0.74
C PHE A 291 12.31 -9.71 0.00
N GLU A 292 12.45 -9.62 -1.31
CA GLU A 292 12.64 -10.77 -2.18
C GLU A 292 14.12 -11.21 -2.19
N PHE A 293 14.39 -12.51 -2.08
CA PHE A 293 15.73 -13.05 -2.31
C PHE A 293 15.96 -13.27 -3.81
N VAL A 294 16.91 -12.55 -4.37
CA VAL A 294 17.27 -12.68 -5.79
C VAL A 294 17.97 -14.01 -6.03
N LYS A 295 17.43 -14.82 -6.94
CA LYS A 295 17.95 -16.16 -7.29
C LYS A 295 18.27 -16.23 -8.77
N LYS A 296 19.22 -17.12 -9.11
CA LYS A 296 19.39 -17.55 -10.51
C LYS A 296 18.10 -18.20 -10.99
N THR A 297 17.63 -17.77 -12.13
CA THR A 297 16.45 -18.34 -12.78
C THR A 297 16.86 -19.18 -13.98
N THR A 298 16.02 -20.12 -14.38
CA THR A 298 16.18 -20.83 -15.65
C THR A 298 15.71 -19.93 -16.78
N CYS A 299 16.44 -19.89 -17.88
CA CYS A 299 16.02 -19.17 -19.10
C CYS A 299 14.64 -19.63 -19.57
N ASN A 300 13.76 -18.67 -19.83
CA ASN A 300 12.73 -18.85 -20.84
C ASN A 300 13.42 -18.85 -22.22
N SER A 301 12.85 -19.49 -23.23
CA SER A 301 13.45 -19.56 -24.58
C SER A 301 13.91 -18.17 -25.07
N GLU A 302 15.13 -18.06 -25.59
CA GLU A 302 15.59 -16.82 -26.24
C GLU A 302 14.61 -16.42 -27.35
N GLY A 303 14.13 -15.14 -27.32
CA GLY A 303 13.21 -14.63 -28.35
C GLY A 303 11.73 -14.62 -27.93
N GLU A 304 11.41 -14.94 -26.68
CA GLU A 304 10.03 -14.84 -26.18
C GLU A 304 9.65 -13.39 -25.86
N ILE A 305 8.45 -12.97 -26.30
CA ILE A 305 7.92 -11.64 -26.02
C ILE A 305 7.57 -11.55 -24.54
N SER A 306 8.27 -10.68 -23.82
CA SER A 306 8.03 -10.40 -22.41
C SER A 306 7.18 -9.14 -22.20
N PRO A 307 6.38 -9.06 -21.14
CA PRO A 307 5.73 -7.82 -20.70
C PRO A 307 6.68 -6.64 -20.47
N PHE A 308 7.96 -6.91 -20.23
CA PHE A 308 9.02 -5.88 -20.16
C PHE A 308 9.08 -5.02 -21.43
N HIS A 309 8.92 -5.62 -22.62
CA HIS A 309 8.93 -4.87 -23.90
C HIS A 309 7.78 -3.85 -24.00
N PHE A 310 6.72 -4.02 -23.22
CA PHE A 310 5.56 -3.14 -23.16
C PHE A 310 5.57 -2.20 -21.92
N GLY A 311 6.75 -2.01 -21.29
CA GLY A 311 6.94 -1.02 -20.23
C GLY A 311 6.79 -1.54 -18.80
N LYS A 312 6.63 -2.86 -18.57
CA LYS A 312 6.76 -3.45 -17.24
C LYS A 312 8.19 -3.43 -16.75
N ALA A 313 8.37 -3.37 -15.42
CA ALA A 313 9.68 -3.63 -14.82
C ALA A 313 10.17 -5.03 -15.21
N PRO A 314 11.48 -5.23 -15.46
CA PRO A 314 12.00 -6.54 -15.86
C PRO A 314 11.89 -7.54 -14.71
N ARG A 315 11.40 -8.75 -15.00
CA ARG A 315 11.49 -9.90 -14.09
C ARG A 315 12.94 -10.44 -14.11
N TRP A 316 13.30 -11.21 -13.10
CA TRP A 316 14.63 -11.85 -13.06
C TRP A 316 14.86 -12.78 -14.28
N SER A 317 13.81 -13.46 -14.75
CA SER A 317 13.83 -14.27 -15.98
C SER A 317 14.04 -13.43 -17.25
N ASP A 318 13.49 -12.22 -17.32
CA ASP A 318 13.69 -11.32 -18.46
C ASP A 318 15.16 -10.86 -18.54
N LEU A 319 15.81 -10.68 -17.39
CA LEU A 319 17.22 -10.35 -17.30
C LEU A 319 18.10 -11.55 -17.69
N GLU A 320 17.79 -12.77 -17.27
CA GLU A 320 18.52 -13.97 -17.71
C GLU A 320 18.41 -14.17 -19.22
N SER A 321 17.23 -13.95 -19.79
CA SER A 321 16.98 -14.02 -21.25
C SER A 321 17.50 -12.79 -22.01
N LEU A 322 18.24 -11.89 -21.34
CA LEU A 322 18.80 -10.66 -21.94
C LEU A 322 17.74 -9.81 -22.66
N CYS A 323 16.51 -9.70 -22.09
CA CYS A 323 15.46 -8.87 -22.67
C CYS A 323 15.78 -7.37 -22.68
N ASP A 324 16.60 -6.89 -21.77
CA ASP A 324 17.11 -5.52 -21.70
C ASP A 324 18.32 -5.28 -22.61
N ILE A 325 18.75 -4.02 -22.67
CA ILE A 325 19.98 -3.60 -23.34
C ILE A 325 20.95 -3.09 -22.25
N PRO A 326 22.06 -3.82 -21.99
CA PRO A 326 23.04 -3.41 -20.98
C PRO A 326 23.61 -2.01 -21.25
N THR A 327 23.91 -1.31 -20.18
CA THR A 327 24.42 0.07 -20.21
C THR A 327 25.74 0.21 -19.45
N ASP A 328 26.53 1.28 -19.73
CA ASP A 328 27.77 1.52 -18.99
C ASP A 328 27.50 1.87 -17.51
N ASP A 329 26.26 2.34 -17.22
CA ASP A 329 25.86 2.66 -15.83
C ASP A 329 25.81 1.41 -14.97
N GLU A 330 25.37 0.26 -15.51
CA GLU A 330 25.40 -1.04 -14.82
C GLU A 330 26.82 -1.48 -14.52
N LEU A 331 27.72 -1.32 -15.50
CA LEU A 331 29.13 -1.68 -15.33
C LEU A 331 29.78 -0.82 -14.24
N ARG A 332 29.51 0.51 -14.24
CA ARG A 332 30.03 1.44 -13.22
C ARG A 332 29.46 1.11 -11.84
N LEU A 333 28.14 0.89 -11.74
CA LEU A 333 27.47 0.54 -10.49
C LEU A 333 28.02 -0.79 -9.97
N GLY A 334 28.06 -1.84 -10.80
CA GLY A 334 28.55 -3.16 -10.43
C GLY A 334 30.02 -3.16 -10.02
N ALA A 335 30.90 -2.45 -10.72
CA ALA A 335 32.31 -2.34 -10.36
C ALA A 335 32.51 -1.66 -9.00
N THR A 336 31.77 -0.60 -8.73
CA THR A 336 31.82 0.09 -7.43
C THR A 336 31.37 -0.82 -6.29
N VAL A 337 30.25 -1.53 -6.50
CA VAL A 337 29.70 -2.47 -5.50
C VAL A 337 30.68 -3.61 -5.22
N ARG A 338 31.28 -4.24 -6.25
CA ARG A 338 32.29 -5.31 -6.08
C ARG A 338 33.47 -4.86 -5.26
N ASN A 339 33.98 -3.64 -5.53
CA ASN A 339 35.09 -3.05 -4.76
C ASN A 339 34.71 -2.87 -3.28
N TRP A 340 33.49 -2.47 -2.98
CA TRP A 340 33.02 -2.32 -1.60
C TRP A 340 32.79 -3.67 -0.89
N LEU A 341 32.28 -4.67 -1.58
CA LEU A 341 32.06 -6.01 -1.02
C LEU A 341 33.37 -6.73 -0.65
N THR A 342 34.47 -6.39 -1.33
CA THR A 342 35.81 -6.94 -1.06
C THR A 342 36.63 -6.09 -0.08
N SER A 343 36.15 -4.90 0.29
CA SER A 343 36.83 -4.03 1.24
C SER A 343 36.77 -4.61 2.67
N LYS A 344 37.84 -4.34 3.46
CA LYS A 344 37.85 -4.71 4.89
C LYS A 344 37.01 -3.79 5.78
N GLU A 345 36.39 -2.77 5.20
CA GLU A 345 35.56 -1.82 5.93
C GLU A 345 34.16 -2.36 6.05
N ASN A 346 33.68 -2.55 7.26
CA ASN A 346 32.32 -3.05 7.53
C ASN A 346 31.28 -1.93 7.67
N GLN A 347 31.62 -0.66 7.36
CA GLN A 347 30.61 0.41 7.39
C GLN A 347 29.65 0.25 6.22
N PRO A 348 28.33 0.37 6.44
CA PRO A 348 27.35 0.34 5.37
C PRO A 348 27.63 1.46 4.34
N LYS A 349 27.58 1.13 3.06
CA LYS A 349 27.79 2.05 1.93
C LYS A 349 26.62 1.95 0.97
N GLY A 350 26.37 3.01 0.19
CA GLY A 350 25.28 2.97 -0.79
C GLY A 350 25.52 3.84 -2.01
N LEU A 351 24.82 3.47 -3.08
CA LEU A 351 24.70 4.24 -4.33
C LEU A 351 23.22 4.43 -4.66
N CYS A 352 22.85 5.63 -5.05
CA CYS A 352 21.49 5.93 -5.50
C CYS A 352 21.52 6.46 -6.94
N LEU A 353 20.93 5.70 -7.86
CA LEU A 353 20.71 6.13 -9.24
C LEU A 353 19.65 7.22 -9.29
N ILE A 354 19.97 8.35 -9.91
CA ILE A 354 19.07 9.50 -10.04
C ILE A 354 18.87 9.83 -11.51
N ALA A 355 17.61 9.89 -11.96
CA ALA A 355 17.24 10.31 -13.31
C ALA A 355 15.75 10.63 -13.42
N GLU A 356 15.34 11.15 -14.58
CA GLU A 356 13.94 11.34 -14.95
C GLU A 356 13.14 10.03 -15.00
N PRO A 357 11.81 10.10 -14.89
CA PRO A 357 10.94 8.94 -15.14
C PRO A 357 11.19 8.31 -16.51
N GLY A 358 11.19 6.98 -16.58
CA GLY A 358 11.38 6.26 -17.83
C GLY A 358 12.83 6.17 -18.35
N ALA A 359 13.82 6.67 -17.61
CA ALA A 359 15.24 6.60 -18.00
C ALA A 359 15.89 5.20 -17.83
N GLY A 360 15.16 4.20 -17.36
CA GLY A 360 15.65 2.83 -17.19
C GLY A 360 16.30 2.52 -15.84
N LYS A 361 16.17 3.37 -14.82
CA LYS A 361 16.76 3.18 -13.47
C LYS A 361 16.48 1.80 -12.88
N THR A 362 15.22 1.38 -12.86
CA THR A 362 14.80 0.07 -12.34
C THR A 362 15.48 -1.08 -13.08
N THR A 363 15.64 -0.96 -14.41
CA THR A 363 16.31 -1.97 -15.23
C THR A 363 17.79 -2.06 -14.88
N ILE A 364 18.49 -0.91 -14.80
CA ILE A 364 19.91 -0.83 -14.41
C ILE A 364 20.11 -1.45 -13.02
N LEU A 365 19.26 -1.06 -12.08
CA LEU A 365 19.32 -1.53 -10.69
C LEU A 365 19.16 -3.04 -10.60
N ARG A 366 18.10 -3.59 -11.24
CA ARG A 366 17.82 -5.03 -11.26
C ARG A 366 18.85 -5.83 -12.06
N ARG A 367 19.35 -5.32 -13.20
CA ARG A 367 20.43 -5.95 -13.95
C ARG A 367 21.69 -6.09 -13.10
N THR A 368 22.13 -5.00 -12.45
CA THR A 368 23.29 -5.02 -11.55
C THR A 368 23.10 -6.04 -10.41
N ALA A 369 21.94 -6.04 -9.79
CA ALA A 369 21.57 -6.99 -8.72
C ALA A 369 21.64 -8.44 -9.20
N TYR A 370 21.14 -8.71 -10.41
CA TYR A 370 21.11 -10.04 -11.00
C TYR A 370 22.52 -10.54 -11.38
N GLU A 371 23.35 -9.69 -11.97
CA GLU A 371 24.74 -10.07 -12.28
C GLU A 371 25.55 -10.37 -11.00
N LEU A 372 25.39 -9.57 -9.95
CA LEU A 372 26.01 -9.87 -8.64
C LEU A 372 25.51 -11.18 -8.06
N CYS A 373 24.22 -11.48 -8.18
CA CYS A 373 23.65 -12.77 -7.78
C CYS A 373 24.28 -13.95 -8.58
N LYS A 374 24.49 -13.79 -9.88
CA LYS A 374 25.18 -14.79 -10.72
C LYS A 374 26.63 -15.04 -10.27
N GLU A 375 27.29 -14.03 -9.71
CA GLU A 375 28.63 -14.14 -9.14
C GLU A 375 28.65 -14.77 -7.73
N GLY A 376 27.47 -15.11 -7.17
CA GLY A 376 27.33 -15.75 -5.87
C GLY A 376 27.19 -14.77 -4.69
N VAL A 377 26.99 -13.46 -4.95
CA VAL A 377 26.70 -12.47 -3.92
C VAL A 377 25.26 -12.66 -3.41
N THR A 378 25.07 -12.56 -2.11
CA THR A 378 23.73 -12.53 -1.50
C THR A 378 23.04 -11.20 -1.81
N VAL A 379 21.90 -11.24 -2.49
CA VAL A 379 21.15 -10.05 -2.89
C VAL A 379 19.70 -10.13 -2.42
N PHE A 380 19.23 -9.08 -1.74
CA PHE A 380 17.82 -8.91 -1.37
C PHE A 380 17.26 -7.66 -2.04
N SER A 381 16.08 -7.77 -2.65
CA SER A 381 15.39 -6.66 -3.32
C SER A 381 14.12 -6.31 -2.55
N LEU A 382 13.95 -5.03 -2.22
CA LEU A 382 12.72 -4.55 -1.57
C LEU A 382 11.54 -4.74 -2.52
N SER A 383 10.47 -5.33 -2.02
CA SER A 383 9.22 -5.53 -2.75
C SER A 383 8.52 -4.17 -3.02
N PRO A 384 7.81 -3.99 -4.16
CA PRO A 384 7.31 -2.68 -4.58
C PRO A 384 6.41 -1.96 -3.56
N ASN A 385 5.55 -2.67 -2.86
CA ASN A 385 4.59 -2.10 -1.90
C ASN A 385 4.98 -2.29 -0.44
N ALA A 386 6.18 -2.81 -0.17
CA ALA A 386 6.67 -3.05 1.18
C ALA A 386 6.90 -1.76 1.99
N ALA A 387 6.86 -1.90 3.31
CA ALA A 387 7.27 -0.88 4.26
C ALA A 387 8.43 -1.44 5.08
N ILE A 388 9.59 -0.77 5.07
CA ILE A 388 10.77 -1.25 5.79
C ILE A 388 10.54 -1.18 7.29
N ASP A 389 10.46 -2.34 7.97
CA ASP A 389 10.57 -2.46 9.42
C ASP A 389 12.04 -2.36 9.80
N ALA A 390 12.45 -1.16 10.22
CA ALA A 390 13.86 -0.87 10.45
C ALA A 390 14.48 -1.74 11.55
N ASP A 391 13.77 -2.03 12.62
CA ASP A 391 14.28 -2.80 13.76
C ASP A 391 14.47 -4.27 13.37
N ASN A 392 13.50 -4.84 12.64
CA ASN A 392 13.62 -6.21 12.13
C ASN A 392 14.76 -6.32 11.11
N VAL A 393 14.87 -5.39 10.17
CA VAL A 393 15.93 -5.37 9.16
C VAL A 393 17.31 -5.26 9.82
N VAL A 394 17.48 -4.39 10.82
CA VAL A 394 18.72 -4.29 11.61
C VAL A 394 19.03 -5.63 12.29
N GLY A 395 18.03 -6.24 12.95
CA GLY A 395 18.20 -7.54 13.63
C GLY A 395 18.69 -8.63 12.68
N VAL A 396 18.08 -8.72 11.51
CA VAL A 396 18.41 -9.74 10.49
C VAL A 396 19.78 -9.47 9.84
N LEU A 397 20.03 -8.25 9.34
CA LEU A 397 21.27 -7.91 8.64
C LEU A 397 22.49 -7.96 9.57
N SER A 398 22.37 -7.63 10.86
CA SER A 398 23.46 -7.71 11.83
C SER A 398 23.94 -9.13 12.09
N GLU A 399 23.13 -10.14 11.77
CA GLU A 399 23.45 -11.56 11.98
C GLU A 399 23.85 -12.30 10.68
N ILE A 400 23.99 -11.57 9.55
CA ILE A 400 24.53 -12.12 8.30
C ILE A 400 26.06 -12.03 8.33
N ASN A 401 26.73 -13.15 8.03
CA ASN A 401 28.19 -13.26 8.07
C ASN A 401 28.85 -13.17 6.68
N THR A 402 28.07 -13.03 5.60
CA THR A 402 28.54 -12.92 4.22
C THR A 402 28.24 -11.53 3.66
N PRO A 403 29.03 -11.03 2.70
CA PRO A 403 28.70 -9.77 2.02
C PRO A 403 27.30 -9.80 1.42
N VAL A 404 26.56 -8.70 1.60
CA VAL A 404 25.16 -8.62 1.15
C VAL A 404 24.89 -7.31 0.41
N VAL A 405 24.05 -7.39 -0.62
CA VAL A 405 23.53 -6.24 -1.36
C VAL A 405 22.03 -6.10 -1.14
N ILE A 406 21.60 -4.90 -0.79
CA ILE A 406 20.18 -4.54 -0.59
C ILE A 406 19.77 -3.59 -1.71
N VAL A 407 18.73 -3.95 -2.43
CA VAL A 407 18.17 -3.20 -3.57
C VAL A 407 16.92 -2.45 -3.13
N ILE A 408 16.88 -1.13 -3.34
CA ILE A 408 15.72 -0.28 -2.97
C ILE A 408 15.38 0.62 -4.15
N ASP A 409 14.30 0.31 -4.87
CA ASP A 409 13.72 1.23 -5.85
C ASP A 409 12.74 2.19 -5.16
N GLY A 410 12.74 3.48 -5.53
CA GLY A 410 11.93 4.50 -4.87
C GLY A 410 12.45 4.94 -3.50
N LEU A 411 13.76 5.18 -3.36
CA LEU A 411 14.44 5.51 -2.10
C LEU A 411 13.76 6.64 -1.31
N GLY A 412 13.25 7.69 -1.96
CA GLY A 412 12.61 8.83 -1.30
C GLY A 412 11.39 8.46 -0.45
N THR A 413 10.75 7.33 -0.73
CA THR A 413 9.67 6.79 0.10
C THR A 413 10.19 6.11 1.35
N HIS A 414 11.39 5.54 1.29
CA HIS A 414 12.00 4.71 2.34
C HIS A 414 13.19 5.38 3.04
N ALA A 415 13.54 6.61 2.68
CA ALA A 415 14.75 7.28 3.14
C ALA A 415 14.87 7.36 4.68
N ALA A 416 13.78 7.65 5.38
CA ALA A 416 13.76 7.72 6.84
C ALA A 416 13.99 6.33 7.49
N SER A 417 13.35 5.28 6.97
CA SER A 417 13.54 3.91 7.46
C SER A 417 14.97 3.42 7.15
N LEU A 418 15.46 3.68 5.94
CA LEU A 418 16.84 3.33 5.56
C LEU A 418 17.85 4.03 6.45
N ARG A 419 17.65 5.32 6.76
CA ARG A 419 18.52 6.02 7.72
C ARG A 419 18.55 5.30 9.07
N SER A 420 17.36 4.90 9.59
CA SER A 420 17.29 4.16 10.84
C SER A 420 18.05 2.84 10.77
N VAL A 421 17.90 2.09 9.68
CA VAL A 421 18.64 0.85 9.45
C VAL A 421 20.16 1.12 9.48
N ILE A 422 20.67 2.01 8.63
CA ILE A 422 22.10 2.25 8.50
C ILE A 422 22.73 2.76 9.81
N SER A 423 22.04 3.65 10.53
CA SER A 423 22.54 4.22 11.79
C SER A 423 22.63 3.20 12.94
N ASN A 424 21.80 2.16 12.93
CA ASN A 424 21.75 1.16 13.99
C ASN A 424 22.38 -0.18 13.59
N LEU A 425 22.82 -0.33 12.34
CA LEU A 425 23.36 -1.59 11.84
C LEU A 425 24.73 -1.90 12.45
N LYS A 426 24.86 -3.08 13.05
CA LYS A 426 26.10 -3.65 13.61
C LYS A 426 26.52 -4.86 12.78
N ASN A 427 26.78 -4.67 11.52
CA ASN A 427 27.05 -5.72 10.55
C ASN A 427 28.42 -6.38 10.76
N LYS A 428 28.48 -7.68 10.55
CA LYS A 428 29.69 -8.52 10.66
C LYS A 428 30.42 -8.64 9.33
N ALA A 429 29.72 -8.38 8.24
CA ALA A 429 30.22 -8.42 6.86
C ALA A 429 29.79 -7.14 6.10
N PRO A 430 30.39 -6.80 4.96
CA PRO A 430 29.99 -5.66 4.17
C PRO A 430 28.50 -5.69 3.76
N VAL A 431 27.80 -4.57 4.02
CA VAL A 431 26.43 -4.34 3.57
C VAL A 431 26.40 -3.16 2.62
N VAL A 432 25.97 -3.39 1.39
CA VAL A 432 25.91 -2.37 0.34
C VAL A 432 24.46 -2.15 -0.08
N PHE A 433 24.02 -0.88 -0.11
CA PHE A 433 22.71 -0.48 -0.57
C PHE A 433 22.83 0.06 -1.99
N ILE A 434 22.08 -0.52 -2.93
CA ILE A 434 21.90 0.04 -4.26
C ILE A 434 20.46 0.52 -4.42
N CYS A 435 20.30 1.80 -4.72
CA CYS A 435 19.01 2.47 -4.70
C CYS A 435 18.74 3.18 -6.02
N ALA A 436 17.49 3.53 -6.27
CA ALA A 436 17.10 4.41 -7.36
C ALA A 436 15.99 5.37 -6.93
N ASP A 437 15.97 6.58 -7.52
CA ASP A 437 14.86 7.52 -7.38
C ASP A 437 14.83 8.55 -8.52
N ARG A 438 13.80 9.38 -8.54
CA ARG A 438 13.60 10.47 -9.50
C ARG A 438 14.45 11.68 -9.10
N ASP A 439 15.02 12.35 -10.08
CA ASP A 439 15.95 13.48 -9.85
C ASP A 439 15.33 14.62 -9.03
N TYR A 440 14.06 14.96 -9.23
CA TYR A 440 13.39 16.00 -8.46
C TYR A 440 13.27 15.69 -6.95
N ARG A 441 13.41 14.41 -6.53
CA ARG A 441 13.43 14.00 -5.12
C ARG A 441 14.80 14.06 -4.48
N ARG A 442 15.86 14.28 -5.25
CA ARG A 442 17.25 14.27 -4.77
C ARG A 442 17.44 15.14 -3.54
N ASN A 443 17.00 16.39 -3.58
CA ASN A 443 17.14 17.30 -2.45
C ASN A 443 16.39 16.84 -1.19
N HIS A 444 15.22 16.23 -1.35
CA HIS A 444 14.49 15.64 -0.25
C HIS A 444 15.22 14.44 0.36
N ILE A 445 15.74 13.57 -0.47
CA ILE A 445 16.52 12.40 -0.04
C ILE A 445 17.79 12.84 0.67
N ASP A 446 18.55 13.77 0.08
CA ASP A 446 19.80 14.28 0.63
C ASP A 446 19.62 14.92 2.01
N ARG A 447 18.53 15.64 2.25
CA ARG A 447 18.21 16.17 3.58
C ARG A 447 18.04 15.09 4.64
N ILE A 448 17.55 13.92 4.26
CA ILE A 448 17.28 12.82 5.20
C ILE A 448 18.52 11.96 5.43
N ILE A 449 19.29 11.67 4.37
CA ILE A 449 20.38 10.69 4.41
C ILE A 449 21.75 11.26 4.05
N GLY A 450 21.88 12.57 3.80
CA GLY A 450 23.10 13.18 3.26
C GLY A 450 24.35 13.10 4.16
N ASP A 451 24.16 12.79 5.45
CA ASP A 451 25.23 12.47 6.40
C ASP A 451 25.69 11.00 6.36
N LEU A 452 24.96 10.14 5.66
CA LEU A 452 25.29 8.73 5.48
C LEU A 452 26.20 8.56 4.26
N ASN A 453 26.90 7.43 4.22
CA ASN A 453 27.79 7.09 3.11
C ASN A 453 27.00 6.54 1.89
N ILE A 454 26.07 7.36 1.36
CA ILE A 454 25.27 7.09 0.17
C ILE A 454 25.55 8.15 -0.88
N ASN A 455 26.10 7.73 -2.02
CA ASN A 455 26.45 8.62 -3.12
C ASN A 455 25.39 8.60 -4.23
N PHE A 456 25.10 9.77 -4.81
CA PHE A 456 24.19 9.88 -5.95
C PHE A 456 24.92 9.69 -7.27
N LEU A 457 24.39 8.82 -8.12
CA LEU A 457 24.93 8.53 -9.45
C LEU A 457 23.88 8.89 -10.51
N PRO A 458 24.11 9.90 -11.35
CA PRO A 458 23.19 10.23 -12.44
C PRO A 458 23.24 9.14 -13.51
N VAL A 459 22.09 8.77 -14.06
CA VAL A 459 21.97 7.83 -15.19
C VAL A 459 22.31 8.57 -16.49
N SER A 460 23.12 7.96 -17.31
CA SER A 460 23.56 8.50 -18.59
C SER A 460 22.43 8.47 -19.63
N SER A 461 22.31 9.52 -20.44
CA SER A 461 21.41 9.53 -21.58
C SER A 461 21.85 8.51 -22.63
N TRP A 462 20.90 7.88 -23.30
CA TRP A 462 21.18 6.90 -24.34
C TRP A 462 21.77 7.57 -25.58
N THR A 463 22.76 6.93 -26.17
CA THR A 463 23.33 7.33 -27.47
C THR A 463 22.50 6.76 -28.60
N GLN A 464 22.64 7.33 -29.82
CA GLN A 464 21.98 6.82 -31.01
C GLN A 464 22.26 5.33 -31.23
N ALA A 465 23.48 4.87 -31.00
CA ALA A 465 23.87 3.46 -31.15
C ALA A 465 23.04 2.51 -30.25
N ARG A 466 22.67 2.95 -29.04
CA ARG A 466 21.81 2.16 -28.16
C ARG A 466 20.37 2.10 -28.64
N TYR A 467 19.83 3.17 -29.23
CA TYR A 467 18.51 3.13 -29.88
C TYR A 467 18.52 2.26 -31.14
N GLU A 468 19.65 2.19 -31.88
CA GLU A 468 19.83 1.25 -32.99
C GLU A 468 19.69 -0.21 -32.47
N LEU A 469 20.38 -0.57 -31.40
CA LEU A 469 20.26 -1.90 -30.75
C LEU A 469 18.82 -2.20 -30.28
N LEU A 470 18.11 -1.18 -29.73
CA LEU A 470 16.70 -1.33 -29.33
C LEU A 470 15.82 -1.69 -30.53
N ILE A 471 15.97 -0.96 -31.64
CA ILE A 471 15.21 -1.18 -32.86
C ILE A 471 15.50 -2.58 -33.43
N GLU A 472 16.78 -2.97 -33.51
CA GLU A 472 17.18 -4.29 -33.98
C GLU A 472 16.58 -5.43 -33.12
N LYS A 473 16.58 -5.23 -31.80
CA LYS A 473 16.02 -6.20 -30.86
C LYS A 473 14.50 -6.32 -31.02
N LEU A 474 13.77 -5.22 -31.02
CA LEU A 474 12.32 -5.20 -31.20
C LEU A 474 11.93 -5.80 -32.57
N PHE A 475 12.75 -5.59 -33.59
CA PHE A 475 12.55 -6.21 -34.88
C PHE A 475 12.72 -7.74 -34.83
N LYS A 476 13.79 -8.24 -34.20
CA LYS A 476 14.03 -9.70 -34.07
C LYS A 476 12.88 -10.40 -33.33
N LEU A 477 12.21 -9.67 -32.42
CA LEU A 477 11.04 -10.13 -31.69
C LEU A 477 9.72 -10.01 -32.50
N GLY A 478 9.74 -9.48 -33.72
CA GLY A 478 8.55 -9.28 -34.56
C GLY A 478 7.62 -8.18 -34.06
N LEU A 479 8.10 -7.27 -33.17
CA LEU A 479 7.31 -6.22 -32.55
C LEU A 479 7.23 -4.92 -33.36
N LEU A 480 7.99 -4.78 -34.44
CA LEU A 480 7.96 -3.61 -35.33
C LEU A 480 7.09 -3.85 -36.54
N ALA A 481 6.08 -3.01 -36.74
CA ALA A 481 5.15 -3.10 -37.85
C ALA A 481 5.70 -2.53 -39.17
N GLN A 482 6.71 -1.65 -39.17
CA GLN A 482 7.26 -1.01 -40.35
C GLN A 482 8.51 -1.73 -40.86
N TYR A 483 8.43 -2.20 -42.11
CA TYR A 483 9.53 -2.86 -42.81
C TYR A 483 10.76 -1.95 -42.98
N ASP A 484 10.54 -0.63 -43.18
CA ASP A 484 11.61 0.36 -43.35
C ASP A 484 12.53 0.55 -42.12
N SER A 485 12.05 0.26 -40.90
CA SER A 485 12.87 0.39 -39.69
C SER A 485 14.05 -0.57 -39.69
N VAL A 486 13.95 -1.70 -40.37
CA VAL A 486 14.99 -2.74 -40.50
C VAL A 486 16.10 -2.32 -41.46
N HIS A 487 15.73 -1.73 -42.61
CA HIS A 487 16.68 -1.33 -43.65
C HIS A 487 17.47 -0.07 -43.26
N TYR A 488 16.89 0.77 -42.35
CA TYR A 488 17.49 2.03 -41.95
C TYR A 488 17.43 2.28 -40.42
N PRO A 489 17.95 1.38 -39.57
CA PRO A 489 17.89 1.55 -38.14
C PRO A 489 18.47 2.89 -37.68
N LYS A 490 19.54 3.39 -38.29
CA LYS A 490 20.15 4.70 -37.99
C LYS A 490 19.17 5.87 -38.16
N LYS A 491 18.37 5.88 -39.23
CA LYS A 491 17.39 6.92 -39.52
C LYS A 491 16.28 6.96 -38.47
N TYR A 492 15.83 5.80 -38.00
CA TYR A 492 14.77 5.73 -37.00
C TYR A 492 15.30 5.94 -35.58
N ALA A 493 16.52 5.45 -35.30
CA ALA A 493 17.19 5.71 -34.02
C ALA A 493 17.43 7.20 -33.79
N SER A 494 17.82 7.96 -34.83
CA SER A 494 17.99 9.41 -34.71
C SER A 494 16.71 10.16 -34.30
N LYS A 495 15.53 9.64 -34.59
CA LYS A 495 14.23 10.22 -34.18
C LYS A 495 13.92 9.98 -32.70
N LEU A 496 14.64 9.05 -32.06
CA LEU A 496 14.45 8.67 -30.65
C LEU A 496 15.49 9.34 -29.73
N VAL A 497 16.54 9.91 -30.30
CA VAL A 497 17.56 10.63 -29.51
C VAL A 497 16.92 11.81 -28.77
N GLY A 498 17.14 11.86 -27.46
CA GLY A 498 16.53 12.85 -26.57
C GLY A 498 15.27 12.38 -25.85
N ASP A 499 14.66 11.27 -26.28
CA ASP A 499 13.57 10.63 -25.51
C ASP A 499 14.14 9.83 -24.32
N SER A 500 13.36 9.67 -23.26
CA SER A 500 13.65 8.64 -22.28
C SER A 500 13.46 7.23 -22.88
N VAL A 501 14.16 6.22 -22.34
CA VAL A 501 14.11 4.83 -22.87
C VAL A 501 12.67 4.31 -22.97
N ALA A 502 11.83 4.59 -21.98
CA ALA A 502 10.45 4.15 -21.99
C ALA A 502 9.62 4.88 -23.09
N ILE A 503 9.84 6.18 -23.31
CA ILE A 503 9.22 6.93 -24.41
C ILE A 503 9.68 6.38 -25.75
N ALA A 504 10.98 6.19 -25.91
CA ALA A 504 11.57 5.67 -27.14
C ALA A 504 11.01 4.28 -27.51
N THR A 505 10.91 3.37 -26.52
CA THR A 505 10.32 2.05 -26.73
C THR A 505 8.84 2.15 -27.13
N CYS A 506 8.06 2.96 -26.43
CA CYS A 506 6.66 3.17 -26.77
C CYS A 506 6.49 3.73 -28.17
N ARG A 507 7.32 4.72 -28.57
CA ARG A 507 7.29 5.29 -29.93
C ARG A 507 7.69 4.29 -31.00
N ALA A 508 8.73 3.48 -30.74
CA ALA A 508 9.16 2.44 -31.68
C ALA A 508 8.04 1.42 -31.94
N LEU A 509 7.37 0.94 -30.89
CA LEU A 509 6.23 0.02 -30.99
C LEU A 509 5.00 0.64 -31.70
N ASN A 510 4.91 1.96 -31.78
CA ASN A 510 3.81 2.71 -32.41
C ASN A 510 4.27 3.48 -33.66
N ASN A 511 5.06 2.84 -34.50
CA ASN A 511 5.49 3.37 -35.79
C ASN A 511 6.22 4.74 -35.69
N PHE A 512 6.99 4.95 -34.62
CA PHE A 512 7.76 6.17 -34.35
C PHE A 512 6.92 7.45 -34.28
N LYS A 513 5.61 7.34 -34.01
CA LYS A 513 4.71 8.51 -33.87
C LYS A 513 5.12 9.31 -32.60
N PRO A 514 4.83 10.62 -32.57
CA PRO A 514 4.96 11.41 -31.36
C PRO A 514 4.11 10.84 -30.21
N ILE A 515 4.61 10.89 -29.00
CA ILE A 515 3.92 10.28 -27.84
C ILE A 515 2.52 10.86 -27.62
N GLU A 516 2.33 12.15 -27.86
CA GLU A 516 1.03 12.83 -27.74
C GLU A 516 0.01 12.27 -28.74
N SER A 517 0.44 11.96 -29.95
CA SER A 517 -0.42 11.35 -30.99
C SER A 517 -0.79 9.92 -30.62
N ILE A 518 0.11 9.18 -29.99
CA ILE A 518 -0.14 7.82 -29.49
C ILE A 518 -1.18 7.86 -28.39
N VAL A 519 -0.98 8.73 -27.39
CA VAL A 519 -1.90 8.88 -26.25
C VAL A 519 -3.30 9.27 -26.73
N ARG A 520 -3.42 10.20 -27.68
CA ARG A 520 -4.72 10.58 -28.27
C ARG A 520 -5.39 9.43 -29.02
N SER A 521 -4.61 8.66 -29.81
CA SER A 521 -5.14 7.51 -30.54
C SER A 521 -5.71 6.48 -29.58
N VAL A 522 -4.91 5.99 -28.61
CA VAL A 522 -5.37 4.95 -27.66
C VAL A 522 -6.55 5.44 -26.81
N TRP A 523 -6.57 6.74 -26.45
CA TRP A 523 -7.69 7.34 -25.75
C TRP A 523 -8.98 7.34 -26.58
N ASN A 524 -8.90 7.74 -27.87
CA ASN A 524 -10.07 7.81 -28.74
C ASN A 524 -10.62 6.43 -29.11
N ASP A 525 -9.74 5.44 -29.22
CA ASP A 525 -10.09 4.08 -29.57
C ASP A 525 -10.67 3.28 -28.39
N ALA A 526 -10.46 3.74 -27.15
CA ALA A 526 -10.94 3.09 -25.94
C ALA A 526 -12.43 3.37 -25.67
N SER A 527 -13.12 2.41 -25.04
CA SER A 527 -14.49 2.60 -24.54
C SER A 527 -14.55 3.64 -23.39
N ALA A 528 -15.74 4.11 -23.06
CA ALA A 528 -15.92 5.03 -21.92
C ALA A 528 -15.49 4.38 -20.60
N ASP A 529 -15.79 3.11 -20.44
CA ASP A 529 -15.46 2.33 -19.25
C ASP A 529 -13.95 2.10 -19.14
N ASP A 530 -13.29 1.72 -20.24
CA ASP A 530 -11.83 1.57 -20.28
C ASP A 530 -11.10 2.88 -19.96
N ARG A 531 -11.58 4.00 -20.49
CA ARG A 531 -11.03 5.33 -20.18
C ARG A 531 -11.11 5.62 -18.70
N ARG A 532 -12.24 5.31 -18.05
CA ARG A 532 -12.46 5.62 -16.63
C ARG A 532 -11.57 4.79 -15.73
N SER A 533 -11.62 3.46 -15.84
CA SER A 533 -10.81 2.54 -15.03
C SER A 533 -9.31 2.77 -15.23
N TYR A 534 -8.87 2.91 -16.48
CA TYR A 534 -7.47 3.21 -16.77
C TYR A 534 -7.01 4.54 -16.16
N THR A 535 -7.85 5.60 -16.20
CA THR A 535 -7.45 6.88 -15.63
C THR A 535 -7.39 6.85 -14.11
N VAL A 536 -8.27 6.09 -13.44
CA VAL A 536 -8.16 5.85 -11.99
C VAL A 536 -6.83 5.18 -11.67
N ALA A 537 -6.47 4.12 -12.41
CA ALA A 537 -5.18 3.44 -12.22
C ALA A 537 -3.99 4.34 -12.56
N ALA A 538 -4.08 5.12 -13.64
CA ALA A 538 -3.05 6.07 -14.07
C ALA A 538 -2.83 7.19 -13.05
N LEU A 539 -3.90 7.72 -12.45
CA LEU A 539 -3.81 8.72 -11.38
C LEU A 539 -3.15 8.13 -10.12
N GLY A 540 -3.50 6.88 -9.78
CA GLY A 540 -2.85 6.17 -8.68
C GLY A 540 -1.35 6.01 -8.89
N GLU A 541 -0.94 5.56 -10.06
CA GLU A 541 0.47 5.37 -10.42
C GLU A 541 1.23 6.71 -10.51
N HIS A 542 0.58 7.78 -10.99
CA HIS A 542 1.14 9.13 -10.98
C HIS A 542 1.42 9.63 -9.56
N CYS A 543 0.51 9.36 -8.63
CA CYS A 543 0.65 9.75 -7.23
C CYS A 543 1.67 8.88 -6.48
N CYS A 544 1.61 7.56 -6.67
CA CYS A 544 2.43 6.59 -5.94
C CYS A 544 2.72 5.38 -6.83
N GLU A 545 4.00 5.13 -7.13
CA GLU A 545 4.42 3.94 -7.88
C GLU A 545 4.05 2.66 -7.13
N GLY A 546 3.68 1.62 -7.87
CA GLY A 546 3.32 0.31 -7.35
C GLY A 546 1.87 -0.09 -7.57
N GLY A 547 1.10 0.75 -8.23
CA GLY A 547 -0.28 0.48 -8.62
C GLY A 547 -1.32 0.75 -7.53
N ILE A 548 -2.55 0.39 -7.84
CA ILE A 548 -3.72 0.50 -6.95
C ILE A 548 -4.16 -0.91 -6.53
N PHE A 549 -4.52 -1.09 -5.27
CA PHE A 549 -5.14 -2.31 -4.77
C PHE A 549 -6.42 -2.62 -5.59
N TYR A 550 -6.51 -3.84 -6.14
CA TYR A 550 -7.57 -4.19 -7.09
C TYR A 550 -8.98 -3.91 -6.59
N PRO A 551 -9.36 -4.21 -5.34
CA PRO A 551 -10.69 -3.89 -4.82
C PRO A 551 -11.02 -2.39 -4.82
N ILE A 552 -10.03 -1.52 -4.61
CA ILE A 552 -10.22 -0.06 -4.70
C ILE A 552 -10.51 0.37 -6.14
N LEU A 553 -9.79 -0.21 -7.10
CA LEU A 553 -10.00 0.09 -8.52
C LEU A 553 -11.38 -0.40 -8.98
N GLU A 554 -11.78 -1.61 -8.60
CA GLU A 554 -13.09 -2.18 -8.89
C GLU A 554 -14.21 -1.34 -8.30
N LYS A 555 -14.10 -0.93 -7.04
CA LYS A 555 -15.06 -0.04 -6.38
C LYS A 555 -15.16 1.34 -7.05
N ALA A 556 -14.02 1.89 -7.47
CA ALA A 556 -13.98 3.18 -8.16
C ALA A 556 -14.71 3.13 -9.51
N HIS A 557 -14.70 1.97 -10.16
CA HIS A 557 -15.40 1.77 -11.43
C HIS A 557 -15.91 0.32 -11.59
N PRO A 558 -17.00 -0.04 -10.90
CA PRO A 558 -17.56 -1.39 -10.96
C PRO A 558 -18.18 -1.66 -12.34
N ASN A 559 -17.45 -2.38 -13.21
CA ASN A 559 -17.96 -2.87 -14.48
C ASN A 559 -17.08 -4.00 -15.05
N ASN A 560 -17.55 -4.58 -16.18
CA ASN A 560 -16.86 -5.70 -16.85
C ASN A 560 -15.60 -5.29 -17.64
N ALA A 561 -15.28 -4.01 -17.78
CA ALA A 561 -14.15 -3.53 -18.58
C ALA A 561 -12.81 -3.97 -18.00
N LEU A 562 -12.68 -4.04 -16.67
CA LEU A 562 -11.42 -4.42 -16.01
C LEU A 562 -10.89 -5.79 -16.44
N LYS A 563 -11.78 -6.77 -16.67
CA LYS A 563 -11.37 -8.10 -17.15
C LYS A 563 -10.71 -8.03 -18.52
N ASN A 564 -11.28 -7.26 -19.44
CA ASN A 564 -10.73 -7.06 -20.79
C ASN A 564 -9.41 -6.30 -20.75
N GLN A 565 -9.32 -5.27 -19.91
CA GLN A 565 -8.10 -4.49 -19.72
C GLN A 565 -6.95 -5.35 -19.14
N LEU A 566 -7.24 -6.20 -18.16
CA LEU A 566 -6.25 -7.08 -17.55
C LEU A 566 -5.79 -8.23 -18.48
N ASN A 567 -6.60 -8.58 -19.48
CA ASN A 567 -6.26 -9.56 -20.51
C ASN A 567 -5.63 -8.93 -21.78
N ASN A 568 -5.25 -7.65 -21.73
CA ASN A 568 -4.70 -6.88 -22.85
C ASN A 568 -5.62 -6.83 -24.10
N ALA A 569 -6.93 -6.98 -23.93
CA ALA A 569 -7.91 -7.01 -25.01
C ALA A 569 -8.49 -5.61 -25.35
N CYS A 570 -7.84 -4.53 -24.94
CA CYS A 570 -8.31 -3.16 -25.13
C CYS A 570 -7.14 -2.18 -25.39
N PRO A 571 -7.43 -0.97 -25.91
CA PRO A 571 -6.39 0.03 -26.19
C PRO A 571 -5.67 0.58 -24.96
N LEU A 572 -6.30 0.53 -23.78
CA LEU A 572 -5.77 1.01 -22.49
C LEU A 572 -5.61 -0.15 -21.48
N PRO A 573 -4.62 -1.03 -21.70
CA PRO A 573 -4.47 -2.24 -20.88
C PRO A 573 -3.92 -1.95 -19.48
N LEU A 574 -4.39 -2.77 -18.53
CA LEU A 574 -3.92 -2.83 -17.15
C LEU A 574 -3.18 -4.14 -16.88
N ALA A 575 -2.37 -4.17 -15.86
CA ALA A 575 -1.65 -5.39 -15.47
C ALA A 575 -1.57 -5.53 -13.95
N TYR A 576 -1.61 -6.77 -13.44
CA TYR A 576 -1.24 -7.06 -12.05
C TYR A 576 0.28 -6.88 -11.86
N ALA A 577 0.66 -6.29 -10.73
CA ALA A 577 2.02 -6.45 -10.24
C ALA A 577 2.27 -7.92 -9.90
N GLU A 578 3.50 -8.41 -10.14
CA GLU A 578 3.85 -9.83 -10.01
C GLU A 578 3.53 -10.33 -8.58
N ASP A 579 2.79 -11.43 -8.49
CA ASP A 579 2.29 -12.05 -7.24
C ASP A 579 1.61 -11.10 -6.24
N SER A 580 1.07 -10.00 -6.73
CA SER A 580 0.49 -8.92 -5.94
C SER A 580 -1.01 -8.77 -6.20
N ASP A 581 -1.68 -8.08 -5.28
CA ASP A 581 -3.08 -7.66 -5.40
C ASP A 581 -3.22 -6.26 -6.03
N TYR A 582 -2.12 -5.68 -6.49
CA TYR A 582 -2.07 -4.33 -7.05
C TYR A 582 -2.09 -4.36 -8.58
N VAL A 583 -2.77 -3.37 -9.14
CA VAL A 583 -2.95 -3.19 -10.59
C VAL A 583 -2.38 -1.84 -11.00
N TYR A 584 -1.67 -1.81 -12.11
CA TYR A 584 -1.10 -0.60 -12.68
C TYR A 584 -1.30 -0.54 -14.21
N PRO A 585 -1.20 0.66 -14.81
CA PRO A 585 -1.25 0.83 -16.26
C PRO A 585 -0.07 0.11 -16.92
N LEU A 586 -0.34 -0.70 -17.94
CA LEU A 586 0.72 -1.48 -18.59
C LEU A 586 1.85 -0.59 -19.16
N HIS A 587 1.52 0.61 -19.60
CA HIS A 587 2.47 1.59 -20.11
C HIS A 587 2.50 2.84 -19.21
N PRO A 588 3.35 2.90 -18.16
CA PRO A 588 3.39 4.02 -17.21
C PRO A 588 3.62 5.39 -17.88
N VAL A 589 4.39 5.42 -18.98
CA VAL A 589 4.62 6.65 -19.74
C VAL A 589 3.35 7.15 -20.42
N ILE A 590 2.55 6.25 -21.01
CA ILE A 590 1.25 6.61 -21.59
C ILE A 590 0.32 7.12 -20.48
N ALA A 591 0.32 6.46 -19.34
CA ALA A 591 -0.48 6.87 -18.18
C ALA A 591 -0.14 8.29 -17.70
N ASP A 592 1.15 8.60 -17.50
CA ASP A 592 1.59 9.93 -17.07
C ASP A 592 1.23 11.01 -18.09
N LYS A 593 1.50 10.77 -19.39
CA LYS A 593 1.15 11.70 -20.46
C LYS A 593 -0.35 11.86 -20.62
N LEU A 594 -1.13 10.80 -20.40
CA LEU A 594 -2.59 10.87 -20.39
C LEU A 594 -3.12 11.78 -19.28
N ILE A 595 -2.62 11.61 -18.05
CA ILE A 595 -3.01 12.49 -16.92
C ILE A 595 -2.69 13.95 -17.24
N GLN A 596 -1.50 14.25 -17.77
CA GLN A 596 -1.11 15.60 -18.19
C GLN A 596 -2.00 16.17 -19.32
N MET A 597 -2.38 15.34 -20.28
CA MET A 597 -3.31 15.72 -21.37
C MET A 597 -4.70 16.03 -20.80
N LEU A 598 -5.23 15.17 -19.93
CA LEU A 598 -6.54 15.34 -19.33
C LEU A 598 -6.61 16.58 -18.42
N ALA A 599 -5.56 16.88 -17.69
CA ALA A 599 -5.46 18.09 -16.87
C ALA A 599 -5.62 19.38 -17.71
N ARG A 600 -5.15 19.37 -18.96
CA ARG A 600 -5.24 20.51 -19.89
C ARG A 600 -6.57 20.55 -20.67
N GLU A 601 -7.03 19.40 -21.13
CA GLU A 601 -8.13 19.33 -22.12
C GLU A 601 -9.49 18.99 -21.51
N LYS A 602 -9.49 18.26 -20.35
CA LYS A 602 -10.71 17.77 -19.68
C LYS A 602 -10.58 17.83 -18.14
N PRO A 603 -10.27 19.02 -17.57
CA PRO A 603 -10.02 19.14 -16.12
C PRO A 603 -11.23 18.78 -15.27
N GLU A 604 -12.46 19.05 -15.73
CA GLU A 604 -13.68 18.68 -15.02
C GLU A 604 -13.85 17.15 -14.91
N TRP A 605 -13.56 16.43 -15.99
CA TRP A 605 -13.60 14.97 -15.98
C TRP A 605 -12.51 14.38 -15.08
N LEU A 606 -11.30 14.95 -15.12
CA LEU A 606 -10.21 14.54 -14.23
C LEU A 606 -10.55 14.82 -12.77
N HIS A 607 -11.21 15.92 -12.45
CA HIS A 607 -11.69 16.23 -11.11
C HIS A 607 -12.68 15.16 -10.62
N ASP A 608 -13.61 14.66 -11.46
CA ASP A 608 -14.49 13.56 -11.08
C ASP A 608 -13.70 12.27 -10.74
N ILE A 609 -12.66 11.96 -11.51
CA ILE A 609 -11.75 10.83 -11.24
C ILE A 609 -11.04 11.00 -9.89
N PHE A 610 -10.56 12.20 -9.56
CA PHE A 610 -9.95 12.49 -8.25
C PHE A 610 -10.92 12.22 -7.09
N CYS A 611 -12.15 12.73 -7.21
CA CYS A 611 -13.19 12.50 -6.20
C CYS A 611 -13.53 11.01 -6.06
N THR A 612 -13.63 10.31 -7.19
CA THR A 612 -13.90 8.87 -7.23
C THR A 612 -12.80 8.07 -6.51
N LEU A 613 -11.54 8.32 -6.83
CA LEU A 613 -10.41 7.65 -6.18
C LEU A 613 -10.33 7.99 -4.69
N ALA A 614 -10.52 9.26 -4.30
CA ALA A 614 -10.52 9.66 -2.90
C ALA A 614 -11.61 8.94 -2.08
N ASN A 615 -12.80 8.79 -2.64
CA ASN A 615 -13.90 8.08 -1.99
C ASN A 615 -13.65 6.57 -1.90
N ALA A 616 -13.07 5.97 -2.94
CA ALA A 616 -12.73 4.54 -2.92
C ALA A 616 -11.62 4.21 -1.91
N LEU A 617 -10.65 5.12 -1.71
CA LEU A 617 -9.57 4.97 -0.73
C LEU A 617 -10.02 5.14 0.72
N ALA A 618 -11.08 5.92 0.98
CA ALA A 618 -11.45 6.34 2.33
C ALA A 618 -11.64 5.18 3.34
N PRO A 619 -12.27 4.04 3.01
CA PRO A 619 -12.40 2.92 3.94
C PRO A 619 -11.07 2.26 4.34
N HIS A 620 -10.06 2.35 3.49
CA HIS A 620 -8.75 1.71 3.68
C HIS A 620 -7.76 2.59 4.46
N VAL A 621 -8.09 3.86 4.73
CA VAL A 621 -7.18 4.82 5.34
C VAL A 621 -7.74 5.37 6.65
N ASN A 622 -6.98 5.18 7.72
CA ASN A 622 -7.27 5.68 9.06
C ASN A 622 -5.97 5.96 9.82
N ARG A 623 -6.05 6.36 11.10
CA ARG A 623 -4.86 6.65 11.90
C ARG A 623 -3.88 5.47 11.99
N LYS A 624 -4.37 4.23 12.20
CA LYS A 624 -3.51 3.04 12.31
C LYS A 624 -2.78 2.76 11.00
N THR A 625 -3.48 2.78 9.86
CA THR A 625 -2.88 2.54 8.54
C THR A 625 -1.94 3.68 8.10
N THR A 626 -2.20 4.91 8.55
CA THR A 626 -1.30 6.05 8.30
C THR A 626 0.01 5.90 9.07
N ILE A 627 -0.04 5.48 10.34
CA ILE A 627 1.16 5.19 11.15
C ILE A 627 1.94 4.01 10.55
N ALA A 628 1.25 2.95 10.14
CA ALA A 628 1.84 1.78 9.49
C ALA A 628 2.36 2.08 8.06
N ARG A 629 2.02 3.25 7.50
CA ARG A 629 2.40 3.68 6.15
C ARG A 629 2.01 2.68 5.05
N THR A 630 0.79 2.13 5.17
CA THR A 630 0.28 1.21 4.13
C THR A 630 0.30 1.85 2.74
N PRO A 631 0.34 1.07 1.65
CA PRO A 631 0.30 1.60 0.29
C PRO A 631 -0.85 2.58 0.05
N GLU A 632 -2.06 2.25 0.54
CA GLU A 632 -3.26 3.07 0.42
C GLU A 632 -3.11 4.41 1.16
N SER A 633 -2.52 4.41 2.35
CA SER A 633 -2.27 5.63 3.12
C SER A 633 -1.21 6.52 2.45
N ARG A 634 -0.20 5.92 1.84
CA ARG A 634 0.81 6.64 1.04
C ARG A 634 0.19 7.25 -0.22
N LEU A 635 -0.63 6.47 -0.92
CA LEU A 635 -1.36 6.94 -2.10
C LEU A 635 -2.28 8.12 -1.75
N ALA A 636 -3.08 8.01 -0.68
CA ALA A 636 -3.96 9.08 -0.21
C ALA A 636 -3.16 10.34 0.15
N SER A 637 -2.06 10.19 0.89
CA SER A 637 -1.19 11.33 1.26
C SER A 637 -0.65 12.08 0.03
N ARG A 638 -0.38 11.38 -1.07
CA ARG A 638 0.07 11.97 -2.33
C ARG A 638 -1.08 12.56 -3.14
N LEU A 639 -2.20 11.87 -3.22
CA LEU A 639 -3.41 12.35 -3.92
C LEU A 639 -3.86 13.73 -3.38
N PHE A 640 -3.80 13.91 -2.05
CA PHE A 640 -4.14 15.20 -1.42
C PHE A 640 -3.00 16.22 -1.42
N SER A 641 -1.85 15.97 -2.04
CA SER A 641 -0.75 16.95 -2.09
C SER A 641 -1.14 18.19 -2.92
N SER A 642 -1.37 19.31 -2.26
CA SER A 642 -1.87 20.54 -2.90
C SER A 642 -0.92 21.10 -3.93
N GLU A 643 0.39 21.14 -3.63
CA GLU A 643 1.40 21.74 -4.50
C GLU A 643 1.86 20.82 -5.63
N ASN A 644 1.98 19.51 -5.33
CA ASN A 644 2.59 18.57 -6.27
C ASN A 644 1.58 17.86 -7.18
N VAL A 645 0.32 17.75 -6.75
CA VAL A 645 -0.71 16.95 -7.46
C VAL A 645 -1.96 17.76 -7.70
N VAL A 646 -2.63 18.25 -6.66
CA VAL A 646 -3.98 18.83 -6.78
C VAL A 646 -3.95 20.11 -7.62
N ARG A 647 -3.13 21.10 -7.27
CA ARG A 647 -3.06 22.37 -8.00
C ARG A 647 -2.56 22.21 -9.44
N PRO A 648 -1.47 21.47 -9.71
CA PRO A 648 -0.99 21.27 -11.08
C PRO A 648 -1.97 20.56 -12.01
N LEU A 649 -2.76 19.61 -11.49
CA LEU A 649 -3.64 18.79 -12.31
C LEU A 649 -5.08 19.29 -12.37
N LEU A 650 -5.60 19.91 -11.31
CA LEU A 650 -6.99 20.34 -11.22
C LEU A 650 -7.19 21.83 -11.40
N GLY A 651 -6.14 22.67 -11.23
CA GLY A 651 -6.23 24.11 -11.40
C GLY A 651 -7.37 24.72 -10.56
N HIS A 652 -8.35 25.33 -11.20
CA HIS A 652 -9.50 25.97 -10.56
C HIS A 652 -10.50 24.98 -9.91
N PHE A 653 -10.44 23.68 -10.22
CA PHE A 653 -11.24 22.66 -9.57
C PHE A 653 -10.64 22.16 -8.25
N ALA A 654 -9.45 22.64 -7.84
CA ALA A 654 -8.74 22.17 -6.66
C ALA A 654 -9.55 22.35 -5.36
N ASP A 655 -10.19 23.50 -5.15
CA ASP A 655 -11.04 23.76 -3.98
C ASP A 655 -12.26 22.82 -3.94
N SER A 656 -12.92 22.64 -5.09
CA SER A 656 -14.07 21.73 -5.24
C SER A 656 -13.70 20.28 -4.88
N PHE A 657 -12.49 19.81 -5.22
CA PHE A 657 -12.01 18.49 -4.83
C PHE A 657 -11.96 18.32 -3.30
N TYR A 658 -11.37 19.30 -2.58
CA TYR A 658 -11.35 19.26 -1.11
C TYR A 658 -12.75 19.34 -0.52
N GLU A 659 -13.65 20.14 -1.09
CA GLU A 659 -15.04 20.22 -0.62
C GLU A 659 -15.78 18.89 -0.78
N LYS A 660 -15.71 18.28 -1.95
CA LYS A 660 -16.40 17.00 -2.23
C LYS A 660 -15.85 15.84 -1.42
N SER A 661 -14.56 15.85 -1.10
CA SER A 661 -13.91 14.80 -0.27
C SER A 661 -14.04 15.04 1.23
N HIS A 662 -14.56 16.19 1.69
CA HIS A 662 -14.59 16.62 3.08
C HIS A 662 -15.20 15.58 4.02
N THR A 663 -16.39 15.05 3.71
CA THR A 663 -17.12 14.15 4.61
C THR A 663 -16.29 12.91 4.96
N ALA A 664 -15.59 12.33 3.99
CA ALA A 664 -14.78 11.13 4.17
C ALA A 664 -13.41 11.42 4.82
N TRP A 665 -12.84 12.62 4.64
CA TRP A 665 -11.46 12.91 5.00
C TRP A 665 -11.27 13.95 6.11
N LYS A 666 -12.34 14.55 6.63
CA LYS A 666 -12.27 15.60 7.69
C LYS A 666 -11.58 15.15 8.99
N TRP A 667 -11.47 13.85 9.25
CA TRP A 667 -10.77 13.29 10.41
C TRP A 667 -9.23 13.34 10.26
N ASN A 668 -8.71 13.52 9.03
CA ASN A 668 -7.29 13.43 8.72
C ASN A 668 -6.62 14.81 8.81
N PRO A 669 -5.64 15.03 9.70
CA PRO A 669 -4.95 16.31 9.84
C PRO A 669 -4.23 16.71 8.53
N ARG A 670 -3.68 15.73 7.79
CA ARG A 670 -3.02 15.99 6.51
C ARG A 670 -3.95 16.56 5.45
N TYR A 671 -5.22 16.17 5.42
CA TYR A 671 -6.23 16.74 4.55
C TYR A 671 -6.37 18.26 4.80
N TRP A 672 -6.44 18.68 6.08
CA TRP A 672 -6.59 20.09 6.46
C TRP A 672 -5.31 20.88 6.22
N GLU A 673 -4.13 20.31 6.48
CA GLU A 673 -2.84 20.94 6.14
C GLU A 673 -2.75 21.25 4.65
N GLN A 674 -3.09 20.29 3.79
CA GLN A 674 -3.00 20.47 2.35
C GLN A 674 -4.05 21.43 1.82
N ARG A 675 -5.25 21.47 2.41
CA ARG A 675 -6.27 22.47 2.12
C ARG A 675 -5.81 23.87 2.55
N ALA A 676 -5.16 24.00 3.70
CA ALA A 676 -4.55 25.27 4.14
C ALA A 676 -3.48 25.76 3.16
N LEU A 677 -2.58 24.88 2.73
CA LEU A 677 -1.55 25.21 1.73
C LEU A 677 -2.13 25.58 0.37
N LEU A 678 -3.26 25.00 -0.04
CA LEU A 678 -3.96 25.41 -1.25
C LEU A 678 -4.49 26.85 -1.12
N THR A 679 -5.13 27.15 0.00
CA THR A 679 -5.88 28.41 0.22
C THR A 679 -4.95 29.60 0.56
N GLN A 680 -3.70 29.36 1.00
CA GLN A 680 -2.79 30.39 1.49
C GLN A 680 -2.50 31.56 0.52
N SER A 681 -2.64 31.33 -0.77
CA SER A 681 -2.39 32.37 -1.79
C SER A 681 -3.60 33.26 -2.07
N THR A 682 -4.80 32.78 -1.75
CA THR A 682 -6.07 33.51 -2.01
C THR A 682 -6.67 34.10 -0.74
N ASN A 683 -6.57 33.38 0.40
CA ASN A 683 -7.10 33.81 1.68
C ASN A 683 -6.27 33.24 2.84
N ILE A 684 -5.33 34.04 3.33
CA ILE A 684 -4.40 33.61 4.39
C ILE A 684 -5.12 33.34 5.73
N ASP A 685 -6.18 34.09 6.05
CA ASP A 685 -6.92 33.90 7.29
C ASP A 685 -7.70 32.60 7.31
N LEU A 686 -8.32 32.24 6.21
CA LEU A 686 -8.99 30.95 6.05
C LEU A 686 -7.98 29.78 6.04
N ALA A 687 -6.80 29.97 5.43
CA ALA A 687 -5.72 28.99 5.49
C ALA A 687 -5.25 28.73 6.93
N ILE A 688 -5.10 29.78 7.74
CA ILE A 688 -4.75 29.67 9.17
C ILE A 688 -5.85 28.93 9.94
N GLN A 689 -7.14 29.17 9.66
CA GLN A 689 -8.23 28.42 10.27
C GLN A 689 -8.15 26.92 9.94
N TYR A 690 -7.90 26.55 8.69
CA TYR A 690 -7.70 25.14 8.30
C TYR A 690 -6.47 24.51 8.99
N ALA A 691 -5.36 25.23 9.10
CA ALA A 691 -4.18 24.76 9.81
C ALA A 691 -4.43 24.57 11.31
N ARG A 692 -5.17 25.49 11.95
CA ARG A 692 -5.60 25.33 13.35
C ARG A 692 -6.51 24.13 13.54
N HIS A 693 -7.37 23.84 12.56
CA HIS A 693 -8.18 22.63 12.58
C HIS A 693 -7.34 21.36 12.50
N ALA A 694 -6.30 21.34 11.64
CA ALA A 694 -5.34 20.25 11.60
C ALA A 694 -4.64 20.01 12.95
N VAL A 695 -4.19 21.08 13.61
CA VAL A 695 -3.59 21.04 14.95
C VAL A 695 -4.56 20.50 15.99
N ALA A 696 -5.85 20.90 15.93
CA ALA A 696 -6.87 20.41 16.86
C ALA A 696 -7.18 18.90 16.70
N ILE A 697 -7.00 18.35 15.51
CA ILE A 697 -7.16 16.90 15.26
C ILE A 697 -5.95 16.13 15.79
N GLU A 698 -4.74 16.64 15.57
CA GLU A 698 -3.50 15.99 15.94
C GLU A 698 -2.43 17.01 16.36
N GLU A 699 -2.03 16.95 17.64
CA GLU A 699 -0.91 17.73 18.17
C GLU A 699 0.43 17.07 17.78
N HIS A 700 0.96 17.49 16.61
CA HIS A 700 2.15 16.88 16.01
C HIS A 700 3.01 17.94 15.30
N PRO A 701 4.34 17.76 15.20
CA PRO A 701 5.23 18.71 14.55
C PRO A 701 4.82 19.16 13.14
N PHE A 702 4.22 18.29 12.33
CA PHE A 702 3.79 18.66 10.96
C PHE A 702 2.68 19.72 10.96
N PRO A 703 1.50 19.52 11.60
CA PRO A 703 0.47 20.56 11.71
C PRO A 703 0.97 21.85 12.38
N TRP A 704 1.79 21.74 13.45
CA TRP A 704 2.37 22.91 14.10
C TRP A 704 3.27 23.71 13.16
N THR A 705 4.13 23.04 12.37
CA THR A 705 5.01 23.70 11.40
C THR A 705 4.21 24.39 10.29
N THR A 706 3.16 23.73 9.79
CA THR A 706 2.28 24.31 8.77
C THR A 706 1.60 25.56 9.29
N LEU A 707 1.04 25.52 10.51
CA LEU A 707 0.42 26.67 11.13
C LEU A 707 1.43 27.81 11.35
N ALA A 708 2.60 27.51 11.91
CA ALA A 708 3.67 28.49 12.11
C ALA A 708 4.09 29.17 10.80
N SER A 709 4.27 28.40 9.73
CA SER A 709 4.62 28.92 8.40
C SER A 709 3.57 29.87 7.83
N LEU A 710 2.26 29.57 8.00
CA LEU A 710 1.18 30.44 7.57
C LEU A 710 1.07 31.72 8.40
N LEU A 711 1.31 31.62 9.71
CA LEU A 711 1.36 32.77 10.61
C LEU A 711 2.54 33.69 10.24
N VAL A 712 3.71 33.14 9.93
CA VAL A 712 4.87 33.90 9.44
C VAL A 712 4.53 34.61 8.14
N LYS A 713 3.85 33.96 7.21
CA LYS A 713 3.42 34.59 5.96
C LYS A 713 2.40 35.72 6.21
N LYS A 714 1.51 35.57 7.20
CA LYS A 714 0.61 36.65 7.63
C LYS A 714 1.39 37.78 8.26
N LEU A 715 2.37 37.47 9.10
CA LEU A 715 3.25 38.42 9.77
C LEU A 715 4.00 39.32 8.76
N ASP A 716 4.49 38.73 7.68
CA ASP A 716 5.20 39.44 6.60
C ASP A 716 4.32 40.44 5.83
N ASN A 717 3.01 40.22 5.79
CA ASN A 717 2.03 41.07 5.08
C ASN A 717 1.28 42.08 5.97
N MET A 718 1.60 42.19 7.27
CA MET A 718 0.91 43.07 8.21
C MET A 718 1.67 44.35 8.42
N GLU A 719 0.93 45.46 8.58
CA GLU A 719 1.50 46.76 8.96
C GLU A 719 1.59 46.96 10.49
N ASN A 720 0.70 46.28 11.26
CA ASN A 720 0.60 46.41 12.72
C ASN A 720 0.24 45.06 13.37
N GLY A 721 0.48 44.92 14.67
CA GLY A 721 0.06 43.73 15.45
C GLY A 721 1.05 42.55 15.40
N HIS A 722 2.28 42.80 15.01
CA HIS A 722 3.31 41.75 14.83
C HIS A 722 3.61 40.95 16.10
N ALA A 723 3.58 41.56 17.30
CA ALA A 723 3.98 40.92 18.55
C ALA A 723 3.14 39.69 18.90
N SER A 724 1.80 39.77 18.82
CA SER A 724 0.92 38.66 19.18
C SER A 724 1.08 37.45 18.27
N ILE A 725 1.22 37.65 16.94
CA ILE A 725 1.41 36.59 15.99
C ILE A 725 2.82 35.98 16.13
N PHE A 726 3.81 36.83 16.35
CA PHE A 726 5.18 36.38 16.58
C PHE A 726 5.27 35.48 17.82
N ASP A 727 4.64 35.88 18.94
CA ASP A 727 4.60 35.10 20.17
C ASP A 727 3.94 33.71 19.92
N GLU A 728 2.81 33.65 19.17
CA GLU A 728 2.17 32.38 18.79
C GLU A 728 3.11 31.49 17.95
N VAL A 729 3.84 32.10 17.00
CA VAL A 729 4.84 31.36 16.19
C VAL A 729 5.95 30.80 17.07
N ILE A 730 6.50 31.59 17.99
CA ILE A 730 7.55 31.14 18.90
C ILE A 730 7.06 30.00 19.80
N ASP A 731 5.85 30.10 20.34
CA ASP A 731 5.25 29.05 21.17
C ASP A 731 5.08 27.72 20.39
N LEU A 732 4.61 27.77 19.14
CA LEU A 732 4.50 26.58 18.27
C LEU A 732 5.87 25.95 18.00
N LEU A 733 6.87 26.76 17.66
CA LEU A 733 8.23 26.27 17.37
C LEU A 733 8.92 25.70 18.62
N GLN A 734 8.67 26.27 19.80
CA GLN A 734 9.14 25.70 21.07
C GLN A 734 8.49 24.33 21.35
N LYS A 735 7.19 24.15 21.05
CA LYS A 735 6.52 22.85 21.14
C LYS A 735 7.15 21.82 20.21
N ILE A 736 7.46 22.20 18.98
CA ILE A 736 8.13 21.35 17.99
C ILE A 736 9.50 20.88 18.52
N VAL A 737 10.33 21.82 18.96
CA VAL A 737 11.69 21.52 19.48
C VAL A 737 11.62 20.62 20.72
N ARG A 738 10.65 20.84 21.64
CA ARG A 738 10.45 19.95 22.79
C ARG A 738 10.06 18.53 22.36
N HIS A 739 9.17 18.42 21.38
CA HIS A 739 8.74 17.12 20.85
C HIS A 739 9.91 16.38 20.20
N GLU A 740 10.72 17.06 19.39
CA GLU A 740 11.92 16.51 18.74
C GLU A 740 12.92 15.95 19.77
N ARG A 741 13.12 16.63 20.88
CA ARG A 741 14.04 16.20 21.95
C ARG A 741 13.50 15.08 22.83
N SER A 742 12.20 14.99 22.99
CA SER A 742 11.56 13.97 23.83
C SER A 742 11.29 12.64 23.12
N SER A 743 11.13 12.67 21.80
CA SER A 743 10.76 11.50 21.00
C SER A 743 12.00 10.78 20.45
N ARG A 744 12.22 9.54 20.85
CA ARG A 744 13.28 8.69 20.30
C ARG A 744 13.06 8.29 18.84
N SER A 745 11.80 8.28 18.39
CA SER A 745 11.41 7.89 17.04
C SER A 745 11.34 9.06 16.04
N TRP A 746 11.23 10.29 16.54
CA TRP A 746 11.17 11.48 15.71
C TRP A 746 12.57 12.02 15.44
N ARG A 747 12.83 12.40 14.19
CA ARG A 747 14.09 13.05 13.80
C ARG A 747 13.84 14.50 13.42
N PRO A 748 14.64 15.43 13.92
CA PRO A 748 14.51 16.84 13.59
C PRO A 748 14.72 17.06 12.08
N THR A 749 13.93 18.01 11.56
CA THR A 749 14.06 18.43 10.17
C THR A 749 14.43 19.91 10.11
N PRO A 750 15.13 20.41 9.09
CA PRO A 750 15.54 21.82 9.02
C PRO A 750 14.38 22.80 8.84
N HIS A 751 13.23 22.33 8.34
CA HIS A 751 12.12 23.23 7.96
C HIS A 751 11.54 24.06 9.11
N PRO A 752 11.26 23.53 10.32
CA PRO A 752 10.80 24.36 11.45
C PRO A 752 11.79 25.47 11.82
N TYR A 753 13.08 25.20 11.73
CA TYR A 753 14.12 26.17 12.02
C TYR A 753 14.21 27.25 10.93
N THR A 754 14.02 26.90 9.67
CA THR A 754 13.87 27.89 8.59
C THR A 754 12.69 28.82 8.85
N VAL A 755 11.55 28.28 9.29
CA VAL A 755 10.37 29.08 9.69
C VAL A 755 10.69 30.00 10.86
N LEU A 756 11.43 29.50 11.87
CA LEU A 756 11.89 30.30 13.02
C LEU A 756 12.72 31.49 12.58
N TYR A 757 13.76 31.25 11.78
CA TYR A 757 14.67 32.31 11.35
C TYR A 757 14.00 33.35 10.47
N HIS A 758 13.06 32.91 9.62
CA HIS A 758 12.26 33.84 8.81
C HIS A 758 11.35 34.71 9.70
N ALA A 759 10.64 34.12 10.69
CA ALA A 759 9.83 34.87 11.66
C ALA A 759 10.65 35.91 12.42
N VAL A 760 11.81 35.53 12.93
CA VAL A 760 12.74 36.42 13.66
C VAL A 760 13.22 37.53 12.75
N SER A 761 13.59 37.26 11.52
CA SER A 761 14.06 38.25 10.55
C SER A 761 12.99 39.32 10.26
N ILE A 762 11.74 38.93 10.10
CA ILE A 762 10.61 39.84 9.90
C ILE A 762 10.39 40.70 11.17
N PHE A 763 10.30 40.03 12.32
CA PHE A 763 10.03 40.71 13.58
C PHE A 763 11.11 41.74 13.97
N LEU A 764 12.40 41.40 13.76
CA LEU A 764 13.51 42.33 14.02
C LEU A 764 13.49 43.57 13.10
N LYS A 765 13.05 43.43 11.86
CA LYS A 765 12.89 44.56 10.93
C LYS A 765 11.78 45.49 11.33
N THR A 766 10.69 44.98 11.93
CA THR A 766 9.50 45.77 12.27
C THR A 766 9.52 46.29 13.71
N ASN A 767 9.98 45.50 14.68
CA ASN A 767 9.93 45.78 16.12
C ASN A 767 11.28 46.08 16.78
N GLY A 768 12.39 45.86 16.08
CA GLY A 768 13.73 46.24 16.44
C GLY A 768 14.43 45.40 17.51
N LYS A 769 13.75 44.77 18.46
CA LYS A 769 14.37 43.98 19.55
C LYS A 769 13.58 42.76 19.93
N LEU A 770 14.26 41.65 20.23
CA LEU A 770 13.70 40.44 20.81
C LEU A 770 13.62 40.50 22.34
N ALA A 771 12.63 39.84 22.92
CA ALA A 771 12.62 39.60 24.36
C ALA A 771 13.86 38.78 24.78
N PRO A 772 14.53 39.07 25.93
CA PRO A 772 15.76 38.37 26.32
C PRO A 772 15.65 36.83 26.33
N ARG A 773 14.52 36.30 26.79
CA ARG A 773 14.26 34.85 26.81
C ARG A 773 14.19 34.24 25.38
N VAL A 774 13.63 34.97 24.42
CA VAL A 774 13.55 34.52 23.03
C VAL A 774 14.93 34.54 22.39
N LEU A 775 15.71 35.58 22.68
CA LEU A 775 17.06 35.69 22.17
C LEU A 775 17.99 34.58 22.70
N GLU A 776 17.93 34.29 24.00
CA GLU A 776 18.69 33.19 24.59
C GLU A 776 18.31 31.84 23.95
N TRP A 777 17.00 31.57 23.81
CA TRP A 777 16.49 30.35 23.18
C TRP A 777 16.91 30.27 21.70
N LEU A 778 16.83 31.39 20.95
CA LEU A 778 17.25 31.46 19.54
C LEU A 778 18.73 31.11 19.38
N THR A 779 19.60 31.65 20.26
CA THR A 779 21.04 31.39 20.24
C THR A 779 21.32 29.89 20.40
N GLN A 780 20.62 29.24 21.35
CA GLN A 780 20.72 27.78 21.54
C GLN A 780 20.27 27.00 20.28
N GLN A 781 19.22 27.48 19.57
CA GLN A 781 18.76 26.81 18.35
C GLN A 781 19.75 27.03 17.17
N ILE A 782 20.41 28.18 17.08
CA ILE A 782 21.43 28.45 16.08
C ILE A 782 22.62 27.48 16.27
N GLU A 783 23.13 27.33 17.49
CA GLU A 783 24.24 26.39 17.79
C GLU A 783 23.83 24.95 17.46
N TYR A 784 22.63 24.54 17.88
CA TYR A 784 22.09 23.21 17.57
C TYR A 784 21.97 22.96 16.08
N CYS A 785 21.51 23.94 15.30
CA CYS A 785 21.36 23.80 13.84
C CYS A 785 22.69 23.75 13.12
N LYS A 786 23.68 24.49 13.57
CA LYS A 786 25.07 24.45 13.01
C LYS A 786 25.68 23.07 13.18
N ASP A 787 25.41 22.41 14.29
CA ASP A 787 25.91 21.05 14.57
C ASP A 787 25.08 20.00 13.80
N THR A 788 23.76 20.04 13.96
CA THR A 788 22.86 18.97 13.46
C THR A 788 22.61 19.03 11.97
N PHE A 789 22.53 20.25 11.38
CA PHE A 789 22.22 20.48 9.95
C PHE A 789 23.37 21.13 9.18
N SER A 790 24.60 20.85 9.54
CA SER A 790 25.83 21.46 8.96
C SER A 790 25.92 21.43 7.42
N ARG A 791 25.20 20.49 6.77
CA ARG A 791 25.17 20.32 5.31
C ARG A 791 24.02 21.03 4.60
N ASP A 792 23.01 21.54 5.32
CA ASP A 792 21.88 22.27 4.72
C ASP A 792 22.29 23.71 4.40
N LYS A 793 22.64 23.96 3.13
CA LYS A 793 23.07 25.28 2.66
C LYS A 793 21.99 26.36 2.79
N GLY A 794 20.73 25.97 2.66
CA GLY A 794 19.59 26.90 2.80
C GLY A 794 19.46 27.39 4.24
N LEU A 795 19.50 26.47 5.19
CA LEU A 795 19.43 26.81 6.63
C LEU A 795 20.67 27.59 7.07
N ALA A 796 21.87 27.21 6.59
CA ALA A 796 23.09 27.94 6.88
C ALA A 796 23.04 29.40 6.40
N ALA A 797 22.46 29.66 5.23
CA ALA A 797 22.29 31.01 4.71
C ALA A 797 21.30 31.85 5.58
N GLU A 798 20.21 31.22 6.06
CA GLU A 798 19.26 31.91 6.98
C GLU A 798 19.91 32.20 8.34
N ILE A 799 20.70 31.28 8.89
CA ILE A 799 21.44 31.49 10.14
C ILE A 799 22.39 32.69 9.99
N LEU A 800 23.16 32.75 8.90
CA LEU A 800 24.10 33.87 8.66
C LEU A 800 23.37 35.20 8.56
N LYS A 801 22.19 35.26 7.94
CA LYS A 801 21.36 36.49 7.90
C LYS A 801 20.96 36.93 9.29
N ILE A 802 20.51 36.02 10.15
CA ILE A 802 20.12 36.32 11.51
C ILE A 802 21.30 36.81 12.35
N GLU A 803 22.44 36.16 12.29
CA GLU A 803 23.65 36.54 13.01
C GLU A 803 24.10 37.94 12.61
N ASN A 804 24.08 38.27 11.30
CA ASN A 804 24.42 39.63 10.84
C ASN A 804 23.43 40.67 11.36
N ILE A 805 22.11 40.39 11.44
CA ILE A 805 21.14 41.33 11.98
C ILE A 805 21.35 41.53 13.50
N LEU A 806 21.64 40.43 14.23
CA LEU A 806 21.90 40.50 15.67
C LEU A 806 23.23 41.19 16.04
N GLN A 807 24.24 41.15 15.20
CA GLN A 807 25.53 41.86 15.38
C GLN A 807 25.42 43.34 15.10
N LEU A 808 24.46 43.78 14.31
CA LEU A 808 24.20 45.19 13.98
C LEU A 808 23.28 45.87 15.02
N GLN A 809 22.74 45.16 15.97
CA GLN A 809 21.91 45.65 17.10
C GLN A 809 22.70 45.67 18.41
#